data_3cf6135bba802b0dce484a3ceb0373a7
#
_entry.id   3cf6135bba802b0dce484a3ceb0373a7
#
_cell.length_a   1.000
_cell.length_b   1.000
_cell.length_c   1.000
_cell.angle_alpha   90.00
_cell.angle_beta   90.00
_cell.angle_gamma   90.00
#
_symmetry.space_group_name_H-M   'P 1'
#
loop_
_entity.id
_entity.type
_entity.pdbx_description
1 polymer ?
#
loop_
_entity_poly.entity_id
_entity_poly.type
_entity_poly.pdbx_seq_one_letter_code
_entity_poly.pdbx_strand_id
1 'polypeptide(L)'
;MKIKSLFSICVLVFLIAFAQSARSAIFYVSLTGSDSNNGLTTGTPYATVYKAVTMANPGDLIYVRGGTYTCATRINLSKSGTATQLNYLFAYPGEKVILDFSSMLLSDSNQGIQISGDYWYVKGISVFNAGDNGMLIQGGNYNRIENCAFYENRDAGFEIKGGAAYNKIINCDSYLNADPATSYGNADGFSTKIDPGTGNYYYGCRAWCNSDDGWDGYLKCLDAAPPVPDDMTTTLENCWTFKSGYLKDGSVGPGNGNGFKTGGSGTTPDQRHNQIMINCLSFGNTNKGFDQNGNMGSMSMINCTSISNAKGNYMFKTALATGKKVTVENCISLQPSGTKTGFSTTNTQVFATNTFVPKATDGSEASNSATAADFQVSDVATGYTQCIAPRKANGSLPDITFAHLASTATKEIDAGTIINNFPYLGMTPVPYNSTKPDLGCFETGTGILTPTYNLTINPIGSGTVILDPATGPYVKGSVVTLIASANAGYKFTDYSGGLTATSKIVTIVMDGDKTVNANFASSAQYTLTVNVVGSGSVLLNPVNTGIYDAGTIVSLNAIANTGNLFSDYSGAVISGTNPSTITMDGNKTITATFAPIVASDWNTIQAETGTLVNATVKTDHAYTGTGYVDFTNAYTDASVTLNATVAVAGCYDVNIYYASIEDRPMNVYVNGVLWANPSCPNPGSYETYAYAPVILSLNAGSNSIKFTGPGLNSGPNFDRIEIKKVPRTGNCSPPTIAAVAPVYDLIQNLCLSPNPVDQTTTMTFKASTNEKGKLSVFNLTGKLVFEQTYDFNIGANQKTIDLSLFNSGMYIGRLQVGEQIQSIKIMKK
;
A
#
# COMPACT_ATOMS: atom_id res chain seq x y z
N MET A 1 -25.18 48.93 25.37
CA MET A 1 -25.70 47.59 24.94
C MET A 1 -25.70 47.41 23.42
N LYS A 2 -25.00 48.23 22.64
CA LYS A 2 -24.91 48.12 21.17
C LYS A 2 -23.53 47.70 20.61
N ILE A 3 -22.51 47.56 21.46
CA ILE A 3 -21.14 47.19 21.03
C ILE A 3 -20.87 45.69 21.10
N LYS A 4 -21.58 44.94 21.95
CA LYS A 4 -21.42 43.49 22.07
C LYS A 4 -22.07 42.68 20.91
N SER A 5 -23.05 43.26 20.20
CA SER A 5 -23.73 42.61 19.07
C SER A 5 -22.91 42.66 17.78
N LEU A 6 -22.08 43.69 17.58
CA LEU A 6 -21.22 43.79 16.38
C LEU A 6 -20.03 42.84 16.44
N PHE A 7 -19.49 42.58 17.64
CA PHE A 7 -18.36 41.65 17.79
C PHE A 7 -18.74 40.19 17.57
N SER A 8 -19.98 39.80 17.96
CA SER A 8 -20.49 38.42 17.70
C SER A 8 -20.79 38.16 16.22
N ILE A 9 -21.23 39.17 15.47
CA ILE A 9 -21.50 39.02 14.03
C ILE A 9 -20.19 38.97 13.22
N CYS A 10 -19.18 39.73 13.59
CA CYS A 10 -17.87 39.69 12.95
C CYS A 10 -17.13 38.35 13.20
N VAL A 11 -17.24 37.77 14.40
CA VAL A 11 -16.64 36.47 14.71
C VAL A 11 -17.39 35.33 13.99
N LEU A 12 -18.72 35.43 13.84
CA LEU A 12 -19.51 34.43 13.10
C LEU A 12 -19.27 34.49 11.59
N VAL A 13 -19.06 35.70 11.03
CA VAL A 13 -18.71 35.86 9.60
C VAL A 13 -17.27 35.45 9.33
N PHE A 14 -16.34 35.58 10.29
CA PHE A 14 -14.96 35.11 10.17
C PHE A 14 -14.81 33.56 10.28
N LEU A 15 -15.72 32.87 10.99
CA LEU A 15 -15.76 31.42 11.09
C LEU A 15 -16.43 30.75 9.91
N ILE A 16 -17.22 31.47 9.09
CA ILE A 16 -17.83 30.91 7.86
C ILE A 16 -16.90 31.07 6.65
N ALA A 17 -15.86 31.87 6.71
CA ALA A 17 -14.95 32.16 5.59
C ALA A 17 -13.81 31.16 5.41
N PHE A 18 -13.67 30.10 6.23
CA PHE A 18 -12.58 29.11 6.13
C PHE A 18 -12.99 27.66 5.94
N ALA A 19 -14.22 27.39 5.53
CA ALA A 19 -14.54 26.11 4.91
C ALA A 19 -14.26 26.18 3.40
N GLN A 20 -13.01 26.42 3.02
CA GLN A 20 -12.56 26.03 1.69
C GLN A 20 -12.65 24.51 1.65
N SER A 21 -13.70 23.98 1.01
CA SER A 21 -13.76 22.56 0.65
C SER A 21 -12.47 22.22 -0.11
N ALA A 22 -11.61 21.43 0.51
CA ALA A 22 -10.41 20.95 -0.14
C ALA A 22 -10.84 20.32 -1.48
N ARG A 23 -10.39 20.89 -2.59
CA ARG A 23 -10.66 20.35 -3.94
C ARG A 23 -9.96 19.01 -4.04
N SER A 24 -10.70 17.94 -4.28
CA SER A 24 -10.14 16.61 -4.56
C SER A 24 -9.11 16.68 -5.68
N ALA A 25 -7.89 16.21 -5.43
CA ALA A 25 -6.84 16.12 -6.43
C ALA A 25 -6.89 14.76 -7.15
N ILE A 26 -6.28 14.70 -8.33
CA ILE A 26 -5.96 13.44 -9.01
C ILE A 26 -4.45 13.39 -9.12
N PHE A 27 -3.84 12.40 -8.49
CA PHE A 27 -2.42 12.13 -8.58
C PHE A 27 -2.15 10.98 -9.55
N TYR A 28 -1.06 11.06 -10.27
CA TYR A 28 -0.60 10.05 -11.21
C TYR A 28 0.74 9.48 -10.77
N VAL A 29 0.87 8.17 -10.86
CA VAL A 29 2.12 7.43 -10.63
C VAL A 29 2.49 6.72 -11.92
N SER A 30 3.76 6.78 -12.33
CA SER A 30 4.26 6.14 -13.56
C SER A 30 5.70 5.68 -13.38
N LEU A 31 6.09 4.59 -14.04
CA LEU A 31 7.49 4.12 -14.09
C LEU A 31 8.45 5.16 -14.68
N THR A 32 7.95 6.08 -15.50
CA THR A 32 8.72 7.20 -16.07
C THR A 32 8.60 8.48 -15.25
N GLY A 33 7.99 8.40 -14.05
CA GLY A 33 7.77 9.52 -13.14
C GLY A 33 9.01 9.88 -12.33
N SER A 34 8.83 10.91 -11.48
CA SER A 34 9.81 11.32 -10.48
C SER A 34 9.10 11.78 -9.23
N ASP A 35 9.57 11.35 -8.05
CA ASP A 35 8.99 11.78 -6.76
C ASP A 35 9.27 13.26 -6.43
N SER A 36 10.09 13.93 -7.23
CA SER A 36 10.25 15.38 -7.23
C SER A 36 9.15 16.13 -8.01
N ASN A 37 8.38 15.43 -8.83
CA ASN A 37 7.24 15.99 -9.54
C ASN A 37 6.09 16.31 -8.57
N ASN A 38 5.04 16.97 -9.07
CA ASN A 38 3.83 17.26 -8.28
C ASN A 38 2.75 16.19 -8.37
N GLY A 39 2.89 15.22 -9.27
CA GLY A 39 1.95 14.13 -9.47
C GLY A 39 0.61 14.50 -10.12
N LEU A 40 0.35 15.78 -10.44
CA LEU A 40 -0.99 16.28 -10.79
C LEU A 40 -1.37 16.07 -12.26
N THR A 41 -0.45 15.66 -13.10
CA THR A 41 -0.71 15.37 -14.52
C THR A 41 0.00 14.10 -14.96
N THR A 42 -0.45 13.52 -16.08
CA THR A 42 0.22 12.37 -16.70
C THR A 42 1.61 12.72 -17.25
N GLY A 43 1.93 14.00 -17.44
CA GLY A 43 3.24 14.48 -17.88
C GLY A 43 4.21 14.75 -16.71
N THR A 44 3.69 14.87 -15.48
CA THR A 44 4.50 15.11 -14.27
C THR A 44 4.13 14.12 -13.16
N PRO A 45 4.10 12.80 -13.43
CA PRO A 45 3.67 11.80 -12.46
C PRO A 45 4.74 11.59 -11.38
N TYR A 46 4.33 11.07 -10.23
CA TYR A 46 5.26 10.51 -9.26
C TYR A 46 5.88 9.21 -9.78
N ALA A 47 7.07 8.87 -9.28
CA ALA A 47 7.70 7.59 -9.57
C ALA A 47 7.11 6.45 -8.72
N THR A 48 6.71 6.74 -7.48
CA THR A 48 6.33 5.72 -6.51
C THR A 48 4.90 5.91 -5.96
N VAL A 49 4.25 4.77 -5.67
CA VAL A 49 2.97 4.76 -4.96
C VAL A 49 3.12 5.34 -3.54
N TYR A 50 4.27 5.12 -2.90
CA TYR A 50 4.58 5.69 -1.58
C TYR A 50 4.44 7.20 -1.55
N LYS A 51 5.04 7.88 -2.53
CA LYS A 51 4.97 9.34 -2.64
C LYS A 51 3.53 9.79 -2.84
N ALA A 52 2.80 9.16 -3.74
CA ALA A 52 1.41 9.52 -4.01
C ALA A 52 0.52 9.36 -2.77
N VAL A 53 0.62 8.23 -2.05
CA VAL A 53 -0.13 7.96 -0.81
C VAL A 53 0.20 8.98 0.28
N THR A 54 1.48 9.38 0.40
CA THR A 54 1.89 10.41 1.37
C THR A 54 1.25 11.75 1.06
N MET A 55 1.16 12.11 -0.22
CA MET A 55 0.64 13.42 -0.66
C MET A 55 -0.89 13.49 -0.68
N ALA A 56 -1.57 12.39 -0.98
CA ALA A 56 -3.03 12.35 -1.09
C ALA A 56 -3.72 12.64 0.25
N ASN A 57 -4.85 13.34 0.19
CA ASN A 57 -5.75 13.63 1.29
C ASN A 57 -7.12 12.98 1.05
N PRO A 58 -8.00 12.92 2.05
CA PRO A 58 -9.35 12.40 1.87
C PRO A 58 -10.10 13.06 0.70
N GLY A 59 -10.64 12.24 -0.17
CA GLY A 59 -11.29 12.66 -1.41
C GLY A 59 -10.40 12.68 -2.64
N ASP A 60 -9.08 12.52 -2.49
CA ASP A 60 -8.14 12.48 -3.61
C ASP A 60 -8.10 11.09 -4.28
N LEU A 61 -7.80 11.08 -5.57
CA LEU A 61 -7.63 9.87 -6.37
C LEU A 61 -6.18 9.70 -6.80
N ILE A 62 -5.60 8.54 -6.53
CA ILE A 62 -4.30 8.13 -7.04
C ILE A 62 -4.51 7.16 -8.20
N TYR A 63 -4.10 7.55 -9.40
CA TYR A 63 -4.01 6.67 -10.55
C TYR A 63 -2.59 6.15 -10.72
N VAL A 64 -2.44 4.81 -10.69
CA VAL A 64 -1.18 4.14 -11.00
C VAL A 64 -1.22 3.68 -12.46
N ARG A 65 -0.27 4.14 -13.28
CA ARG A 65 -0.13 3.73 -14.67
C ARG A 65 0.36 2.30 -14.78
N GLY A 66 0.07 1.64 -15.88
CA GLY A 66 0.43 0.25 -16.12
C GLY A 66 1.93 -0.02 -16.02
N GLY A 67 2.27 -1.19 -15.50
CA GLY A 67 3.63 -1.68 -15.37
C GLY A 67 3.89 -2.42 -14.05
N THR A 68 5.13 -2.88 -13.87
CA THR A 68 5.58 -3.55 -12.66
C THR A 68 6.46 -2.60 -11.85
N TYR A 69 6.00 -2.26 -10.65
CA TYR A 69 6.66 -1.35 -9.71
C TYR A 69 7.38 -2.17 -8.65
N THR A 70 8.70 -2.09 -8.61
CA THR A 70 9.49 -2.71 -7.55
C THR A 70 9.29 -1.95 -6.24
N CYS A 71 8.82 -2.65 -5.22
CA CYS A 71 8.50 -2.13 -3.91
C CYS A 71 9.41 -2.78 -2.86
N ALA A 72 10.32 -2.00 -2.26
CA ALA A 72 11.25 -2.52 -1.26
C ALA A 72 10.66 -2.56 0.16
N THR A 73 9.59 -1.84 0.41
CA THR A 73 8.94 -1.73 1.72
C THR A 73 7.42 -1.78 1.58
N ARG A 74 6.74 -1.99 2.67
CA ARG A 74 5.28 -2.02 2.76
C ARG A 74 4.65 -0.67 2.40
N ILE A 75 3.59 -0.68 1.62
CA ILE A 75 2.77 0.50 1.35
C ILE A 75 1.70 0.62 2.44
N ASN A 76 1.73 1.74 3.19
CA ASN A 76 0.80 1.98 4.29
C ASN A 76 -0.32 2.94 3.89
N LEU A 77 -1.56 2.46 3.88
CA LEU A 77 -2.77 3.25 3.66
C LEU A 77 -3.39 3.60 5.03
N SER A 78 -2.81 4.57 5.72
CA SER A 78 -3.15 4.92 7.11
C SER A 78 -4.08 6.13 7.27
N LYS A 79 -4.20 6.98 6.25
CA LYS A 79 -5.11 8.12 6.30
C LYS A 79 -6.56 7.66 6.15
N SER A 80 -7.43 8.03 7.07
CA SER A 80 -8.86 7.73 6.95
C SER A 80 -9.57 8.74 6.07
N GLY A 81 -10.41 8.24 5.17
CA GLY A 81 -11.43 9.01 4.48
C GLY A 81 -12.70 9.14 5.32
N THR A 82 -13.81 9.48 4.67
CA THR A 82 -15.16 9.50 5.23
C THR A 82 -16.14 8.87 4.24
N ALA A 83 -17.36 8.59 4.68
CA ALA A 83 -18.40 8.05 3.79
C ALA A 83 -18.70 8.94 2.55
N THR A 84 -18.38 10.24 2.61
CA THR A 84 -18.58 11.20 1.53
C THR A 84 -17.30 11.63 0.82
N GLN A 85 -16.14 11.29 1.38
CA GLN A 85 -14.81 11.60 0.85
C GLN A 85 -13.89 10.38 1.04
N LEU A 86 -14.02 9.40 0.16
CA LEU A 86 -13.16 8.22 0.19
C LEU A 86 -11.74 8.58 -0.25
N ASN A 87 -10.78 7.76 0.14
CA ASN A 87 -9.44 7.74 -0.46
C ASN A 87 -9.45 6.73 -1.61
N TYR A 88 -8.85 7.05 -2.75
CA TYR A 88 -8.87 6.18 -3.92
C TYR A 88 -7.44 5.83 -4.37
N LEU A 89 -7.19 4.52 -4.56
CA LEU A 89 -5.96 4.00 -5.18
C LEU A 89 -6.34 3.05 -6.31
N PHE A 90 -6.27 3.53 -7.54
CA PHE A 90 -6.75 2.81 -8.71
C PHE A 90 -5.63 2.55 -9.72
N ALA A 91 -5.67 1.40 -10.35
CA ALA A 91 -5.01 1.24 -11.63
C ALA A 91 -5.64 2.21 -12.65
N TYR A 92 -4.81 2.78 -13.53
CA TYR A 92 -5.32 3.60 -14.61
C TYR A 92 -6.22 2.75 -15.53
N PRO A 93 -7.38 3.27 -15.97
CA PRO A 93 -8.36 2.49 -16.73
C PRO A 93 -7.76 1.73 -17.91
N GLY A 94 -8.00 0.41 -17.95
CA GLY A 94 -7.50 -0.48 -18.99
C GLY A 94 -6.03 -0.88 -18.86
N GLU A 95 -5.32 -0.44 -17.82
CA GLU A 95 -3.89 -0.76 -17.62
C GLU A 95 -3.71 -1.77 -16.47
N LYS A 96 -2.73 -2.67 -16.63
CA LYS A 96 -2.37 -3.66 -15.61
C LYS A 96 -1.26 -3.12 -14.73
N VAL A 97 -1.50 -3.09 -13.42
CA VAL A 97 -0.54 -2.64 -12.41
C VAL A 97 -0.11 -3.83 -11.54
N ILE A 98 1.19 -4.03 -11.40
CA ILE A 98 1.78 -5.02 -10.49
C ILE A 98 2.70 -4.28 -9.53
N LEU A 99 2.43 -4.41 -8.24
CA LEU A 99 3.32 -4.01 -7.17
C LEU A 99 4.13 -5.23 -6.77
N ASP A 100 5.40 -5.22 -7.14
CA ASP A 100 6.34 -6.34 -6.96
C ASP A 100 7.18 -6.12 -5.70
N PHE A 101 6.93 -6.93 -4.69
CA PHE A 101 7.62 -6.92 -3.41
C PHE A 101 8.70 -8.00 -3.28
N SER A 102 9.16 -8.58 -4.38
CA SER A 102 10.13 -9.69 -4.38
C SER A 102 11.48 -9.36 -3.72
N SER A 103 11.79 -8.08 -3.56
CA SER A 103 12.96 -7.62 -2.81
C SER A 103 12.78 -7.64 -1.29
N MET A 104 11.56 -7.83 -0.79
CA MET A 104 11.30 -7.92 0.65
C MET A 104 11.79 -9.23 1.24
N LEU A 105 12.32 -9.14 2.46
CA LEU A 105 12.66 -10.33 3.24
C LEU A 105 11.40 -10.98 3.81
N LEU A 106 11.46 -12.30 4.04
CA LEU A 106 10.42 -13.01 4.77
C LEU A 106 10.35 -12.51 6.21
N SER A 107 9.23 -11.96 6.63
CA SER A 107 8.99 -11.45 7.98
C SER A 107 7.52 -11.07 8.15
N ASP A 108 6.92 -11.38 9.31
CA ASP A 108 5.53 -11.06 9.68
C ASP A 108 5.20 -9.55 9.66
N SER A 109 6.18 -8.68 9.46
CA SER A 109 6.00 -7.24 9.30
C SER A 109 6.07 -6.76 7.84
N ASN A 110 6.36 -7.64 6.90
CA ASN A 110 6.65 -7.32 5.50
C ASN A 110 5.45 -7.58 4.58
N GLN A 111 4.26 -7.10 4.97
CA GLN A 111 3.09 -7.09 4.11
C GLN A 111 3.35 -6.22 2.87
N GLY A 112 2.71 -6.54 1.75
CA GLY A 112 2.77 -5.71 0.55
C GLY A 112 2.04 -4.38 0.76
N ILE A 113 0.73 -4.44 1.03
CA ILE A 113 -0.08 -3.27 1.36
C ILE A 113 -0.71 -3.48 2.73
N GLN A 114 -0.60 -2.50 3.62
CA GLN A 114 -1.36 -2.47 4.87
C GLN A 114 -2.35 -1.31 4.88
N ILE A 115 -3.61 -1.61 5.20
CA ILE A 115 -4.67 -0.62 5.34
C ILE A 115 -5.06 -0.54 6.82
N SER A 116 -4.74 0.58 7.46
CA SER A 116 -5.21 0.90 8.81
C SER A 116 -6.17 2.10 8.83
N GLY A 117 -6.28 2.81 7.72
CA GLY A 117 -7.24 3.88 7.56
C GLY A 117 -8.61 3.37 7.11
N ASP A 118 -9.64 4.16 7.37
CA ASP A 118 -11.01 3.88 6.95
C ASP A 118 -11.30 4.45 5.56
N TYR A 119 -12.32 3.90 4.88
CA TYR A 119 -12.87 4.41 3.63
C TYR A 119 -11.85 4.51 2.48
N TRP A 120 -10.96 3.53 2.36
CA TRP A 120 -10.14 3.35 1.17
C TRP A 120 -10.90 2.57 0.10
N TYR A 121 -10.81 3.02 -1.14
CA TYR A 121 -11.22 2.24 -2.30
C TYR A 121 -9.98 1.92 -3.14
N VAL A 122 -9.57 0.66 -3.12
CA VAL A 122 -8.43 0.15 -3.91
C VAL A 122 -8.97 -0.68 -5.07
N LYS A 123 -8.54 -0.38 -6.30
CA LYS A 123 -9.09 -1.04 -7.48
C LYS A 123 -8.02 -1.37 -8.54
N GLY A 124 -8.06 -2.62 -9.04
CA GLY A 124 -7.27 -3.05 -10.18
C GLY A 124 -5.78 -3.26 -9.92
N ILE A 125 -5.38 -3.35 -8.65
CA ILE A 125 -3.97 -3.50 -8.24
C ILE A 125 -3.65 -4.97 -8.01
N SER A 126 -2.54 -5.43 -8.60
CA SER A 126 -1.95 -6.74 -8.28
C SER A 126 -0.82 -6.57 -7.26
N VAL A 127 -0.83 -7.40 -6.22
CA VAL A 127 0.22 -7.47 -5.20
C VAL A 127 0.93 -8.81 -5.33
N PHE A 128 2.21 -8.76 -5.58
CA PHE A 128 3.03 -9.90 -5.92
C PHE A 128 4.22 -10.05 -4.98
N ASN A 129 4.41 -11.26 -4.46
CA ASN A 129 5.59 -11.73 -3.75
C ASN A 129 5.98 -10.87 -2.53
N ALA A 130 5.00 -10.44 -1.73
CA ALA A 130 5.25 -9.79 -0.45
C ALA A 130 5.92 -10.76 0.54
N GLY A 131 6.72 -10.22 1.47
CA GLY A 131 7.44 -11.01 2.48
C GLY A 131 6.56 -11.60 3.59
N ASP A 132 5.28 -11.27 3.59
CA ASP A 132 4.20 -11.72 4.48
C ASP A 132 2.88 -11.67 3.67
N ASN A 133 1.78 -11.21 4.26
CA ASN A 133 0.51 -11.05 3.55
C ASN A 133 0.64 -10.14 2.32
N GLY A 134 -0.03 -10.49 1.22
CA GLY A 134 -0.11 -9.61 0.06
C GLY A 134 -0.77 -8.27 0.42
N MET A 135 -1.99 -8.32 0.95
CA MET A 135 -2.69 -7.15 1.51
C MET A 135 -3.27 -7.49 2.88
N LEU A 136 -3.06 -6.60 3.84
CA LEU A 136 -3.58 -6.69 5.19
C LEU A 136 -4.46 -5.49 5.50
N ILE A 137 -5.73 -5.72 5.90
CA ILE A 137 -6.55 -4.69 6.56
C ILE A 137 -6.46 -4.92 8.05
N GLN A 138 -5.83 -3.99 8.77
CA GLN A 138 -5.65 -4.04 10.22
C GLN A 138 -6.27 -2.82 10.88
N GLY A 139 -7.46 -2.98 11.44
CA GLY A 139 -8.21 -1.92 12.12
C GLY A 139 -9.01 -0.99 11.21
N GLY A 140 -8.71 -0.96 9.89
CA GLY A 140 -9.41 -0.10 8.93
C GLY A 140 -10.82 -0.59 8.61
N ASN A 141 -11.80 0.32 8.55
CA ASN A 141 -13.21 0.02 8.36
C ASN A 141 -13.77 0.61 7.06
N TYR A 142 -14.84 0.01 6.56
CA TYR A 142 -15.57 0.51 5.38
C TYR A 142 -14.70 0.63 4.13
N ASN A 143 -13.61 -0.14 4.04
CA ASN A 143 -12.76 -0.17 2.87
C ASN A 143 -13.39 -1.03 1.76
N ARG A 144 -13.10 -0.68 0.51
CA ARG A 144 -13.50 -1.44 -0.67
C ARG A 144 -12.27 -1.84 -1.47
N ILE A 145 -12.11 -3.13 -1.70
CA ILE A 145 -11.03 -3.71 -2.50
C ILE A 145 -11.69 -4.38 -3.70
N GLU A 146 -11.38 -3.95 -4.91
CA GLU A 146 -12.10 -4.41 -6.09
C GLU A 146 -11.17 -4.73 -7.26
N ASN A 147 -11.42 -5.85 -7.94
CA ASN A 147 -10.67 -6.28 -9.11
C ASN A 147 -9.15 -6.35 -8.86
N CYS A 148 -8.74 -6.71 -7.65
CA CYS A 148 -7.36 -6.87 -7.25
C CYS A 148 -6.91 -8.33 -7.29
N ALA A 149 -5.61 -8.56 -7.41
CA ALA A 149 -5.03 -9.89 -7.37
C ALA A 149 -3.89 -9.96 -6.34
N PHE A 150 -3.84 -11.04 -5.56
CA PHE A 150 -2.86 -11.29 -4.50
C PHE A 150 -2.22 -12.65 -4.75
N TYR A 151 -0.95 -12.67 -5.16
CA TYR A 151 -0.37 -13.94 -5.56
C TYR A 151 1.12 -14.07 -5.26
N GLU A 152 1.52 -15.30 -4.98
CA GLU A 152 2.89 -15.70 -4.62
C GLU A 152 3.42 -14.96 -3.37
N ASN A 153 2.53 -14.49 -2.50
CA ASN A 153 2.92 -13.88 -1.24
C ASN A 153 3.33 -14.95 -0.22
N ARG A 154 4.04 -14.54 0.83
CA ARG A 154 4.68 -15.45 1.77
C ARG A 154 3.84 -15.78 3.00
N ASP A 155 2.64 -15.27 3.07
CA ASP A 155 1.55 -15.66 3.96
C ASP A 155 0.24 -15.53 3.17
N ALA A 156 -0.91 -15.26 3.83
CA ALA A 156 -2.18 -15.14 3.13
C ALA A 156 -2.12 -14.07 2.02
N GLY A 157 -2.76 -14.33 0.89
CA GLY A 157 -2.86 -13.32 -0.16
C GLY A 157 -3.56 -12.05 0.32
N PHE A 158 -4.64 -12.23 1.09
CA PHE A 158 -5.42 -11.13 1.66
C PHE A 158 -5.90 -11.48 3.07
N GLU A 159 -5.69 -10.57 4.03
CA GLU A 159 -6.11 -10.78 5.44
C GLU A 159 -6.85 -9.57 6.01
N ILE A 160 -7.87 -9.84 6.86
CA ILE A 160 -8.60 -8.85 7.68
C ILE A 160 -8.47 -9.24 9.14
N LYS A 161 -7.94 -8.32 9.97
CA LYS A 161 -7.81 -8.50 11.43
C LYS A 161 -7.81 -7.17 12.20
N GLY A 162 -7.57 -7.20 13.51
CA GLY A 162 -7.43 -6.00 14.34
C GLY A 162 -8.74 -5.22 14.49
N GLY A 163 -9.89 -5.88 14.59
CA GLY A 163 -11.20 -5.24 14.70
C GLY A 163 -11.76 -4.67 13.40
N ALA A 164 -11.06 -4.85 12.26
CA ALA A 164 -11.47 -4.29 10.97
C ALA A 164 -12.85 -4.81 10.51
N ALA A 165 -13.80 -3.90 10.27
CA ALA A 165 -15.21 -4.19 10.07
C ALA A 165 -15.78 -3.53 8.79
N TYR A 166 -16.87 -4.11 8.28
CA TYR A 166 -17.64 -3.56 7.14
C TYR A 166 -16.84 -3.36 5.87
N ASN A 167 -15.72 -4.08 5.69
CA ASN A 167 -14.92 -4.04 4.47
C ASN A 167 -15.57 -4.88 3.37
N LYS A 168 -15.45 -4.45 2.12
CA LYS A 168 -16.01 -5.11 0.94
C LYS A 168 -14.90 -5.52 -0.01
N ILE A 169 -14.79 -6.81 -0.28
CA ILE A 169 -13.80 -7.41 -1.18
C ILE A 169 -14.57 -7.98 -2.38
N ILE A 170 -14.39 -7.36 -3.53
CA ILE A 170 -15.23 -7.58 -4.70
C ILE A 170 -14.39 -8.02 -5.88
N ASN A 171 -14.75 -9.14 -6.49
CA ASN A 171 -14.11 -9.63 -7.71
C ASN A 171 -12.58 -9.72 -7.61
N CYS A 172 -12.04 -10.15 -6.48
CA CYS A 172 -10.61 -10.30 -6.26
C CYS A 172 -10.16 -11.75 -6.45
N ASP A 173 -8.90 -11.92 -6.82
CA ASP A 173 -8.24 -13.22 -6.97
C ASP A 173 -7.11 -13.36 -5.96
N SER A 174 -7.00 -14.54 -5.31
CA SER A 174 -5.91 -14.84 -4.40
C SER A 174 -5.37 -16.24 -4.66
N TYR A 175 -4.11 -16.35 -5.10
CA TYR A 175 -3.61 -17.62 -5.58
C TYR A 175 -2.10 -17.78 -5.45
N LEU A 176 -1.66 -19.06 -5.36
CA LEU A 176 -0.26 -19.45 -5.27
C LEU A 176 0.49 -18.84 -4.07
N ASN A 177 -0.23 -18.41 -3.03
CA ASN A 177 0.37 -17.92 -1.80
C ASN A 177 0.92 -19.10 -1.01
N ALA A 178 2.12 -18.94 -0.43
CA ALA A 178 2.80 -20.03 0.25
C ALA A 178 3.79 -19.52 1.30
N ASP A 179 3.67 -19.98 2.54
CA ASP A 179 4.57 -19.65 3.63
C ASP A 179 5.48 -20.81 4.02
N PRO A 180 6.67 -20.90 3.43
CA PRO A 180 7.64 -21.95 3.78
C PRO A 180 8.11 -21.89 5.25
N ALA A 181 8.04 -20.72 5.91
CA ALA A 181 8.51 -20.56 7.28
C ALA A 181 7.61 -21.25 8.31
N THR A 182 6.32 -21.35 8.02
CA THR A 182 5.34 -22.06 8.87
C THR A 182 5.03 -23.49 8.38
N SER A 183 5.91 -24.07 7.58
CA SER A 183 5.66 -25.35 6.91
C SER A 183 4.38 -25.31 6.05
N TYR A 184 4.15 -24.17 5.39
CA TYR A 184 3.02 -23.94 4.48
C TYR A 184 1.63 -23.90 5.15
N GLY A 185 1.56 -23.68 6.46
CA GLY A 185 0.34 -23.79 7.26
C GLY A 185 -0.42 -22.50 7.53
N ASN A 186 -0.06 -21.35 6.92
CA ASN A 186 -0.71 -20.06 7.16
C ASN A 186 -1.13 -19.34 5.87
N ALA A 187 -0.58 -19.72 4.73
CA ALA A 187 -0.79 -18.98 3.49
C ALA A 187 -2.14 -19.33 2.85
N ASP A 188 -3.17 -18.68 3.31
CA ASP A 188 -4.52 -18.76 2.79
C ASP A 188 -4.71 -17.92 1.54
N GLY A 189 -5.78 -18.15 0.79
CA GLY A 189 -6.23 -17.24 -0.23
C GLY A 189 -6.73 -15.94 0.39
N PHE A 190 -7.82 -16.04 1.10
CA PHE A 190 -8.44 -14.95 1.85
C PHE A 190 -8.61 -15.35 3.32
N SER A 191 -8.33 -14.43 4.21
CA SER A 191 -8.47 -14.65 5.64
C SER A 191 -9.28 -13.52 6.28
N THR A 192 -10.28 -13.87 7.04
CA THR A 192 -10.93 -12.97 7.99
C THR A 192 -10.75 -13.63 9.35
N LYS A 193 -9.54 -13.48 9.90
CA LYS A 193 -9.07 -14.31 11.00
C LYS A 193 -8.43 -13.51 12.13
N ILE A 194 -8.03 -14.19 13.19
CA ILE A 194 -7.44 -13.67 14.44
C ILE A 194 -8.49 -12.91 15.25
N ASP A 195 -8.71 -11.64 14.98
CA ASP A 195 -9.60 -10.73 15.71
C ASP A 195 -10.32 -9.75 14.76
N PRO A 196 -10.98 -10.24 13.69
CA PRO A 196 -11.68 -9.35 12.76
C PRO A 196 -12.91 -8.72 13.40
N GLY A 197 -13.37 -7.60 12.83
CA GLY A 197 -14.68 -7.01 13.13
C GLY A 197 -15.81 -7.66 12.32
N THR A 198 -17.05 -7.25 12.60
CA THR A 198 -18.24 -7.75 11.92
C THR A 198 -18.51 -7.09 10.57
N GLY A 199 -19.33 -7.74 9.74
CA GLY A 199 -19.88 -7.16 8.51
C GLY A 199 -18.91 -7.14 7.33
N ASN A 200 -17.80 -7.86 7.40
CA ASN A 200 -16.90 -8.04 6.27
C ASN A 200 -17.57 -8.89 5.19
N TYR A 201 -17.42 -8.50 3.95
CA TYR A 201 -18.19 -9.03 2.82
C TYR A 201 -17.31 -9.32 1.61
N TYR A 202 -17.45 -10.52 1.06
CA TYR A 202 -16.79 -10.97 -0.16
C TYR A 202 -17.81 -11.26 -1.24
N TYR A 203 -17.57 -10.78 -2.46
CA TYR A 203 -18.40 -11.07 -3.62
C TYR A 203 -17.57 -11.40 -4.84
N GLY A 204 -17.88 -12.50 -5.50
CA GLY A 204 -17.26 -12.87 -6.78
C GLY A 204 -15.74 -13.12 -6.68
N CYS A 205 -15.22 -13.43 -5.50
CA CYS A 205 -13.79 -13.68 -5.28
C CYS A 205 -13.42 -15.14 -5.59
N ARG A 206 -12.15 -15.35 -5.99
CA ARG A 206 -11.61 -16.69 -6.25
C ARG A 206 -10.33 -16.93 -5.47
N ALA A 207 -10.21 -18.12 -4.87
CA ALA A 207 -8.98 -18.58 -4.21
C ALA A 207 -8.57 -19.94 -4.78
N TRP A 208 -7.29 -20.08 -5.20
CA TRP A 208 -6.80 -21.36 -5.72
C TRP A 208 -5.30 -21.54 -5.55
N CYS A 209 -4.87 -22.79 -5.39
CA CYS A 209 -3.47 -23.18 -5.23
C CYS A 209 -2.75 -22.36 -4.16
N ASN A 210 -3.44 -22.04 -3.07
CA ASN A 210 -2.81 -21.52 -1.87
C ASN A 210 -2.34 -22.71 -1.03
N SER A 211 -1.19 -22.59 -0.38
CA SER A 211 -0.60 -23.75 0.29
C SER A 211 -1.35 -24.21 1.54
N ASP A 212 -2.17 -23.33 2.12
CA ASP A 212 -3.11 -23.66 3.17
C ASP A 212 -4.56 -23.56 2.66
N ASP A 213 -5.44 -22.82 3.28
CA ASP A 213 -6.86 -22.79 2.98
C ASP A 213 -7.24 -21.82 1.86
N GLY A 214 -8.39 -22.00 1.22
CA GLY A 214 -8.95 -21.02 0.29
C GLY A 214 -9.46 -19.78 1.02
N TRP A 215 -10.27 -19.99 2.06
CA TRP A 215 -10.68 -19.01 3.06
C TRP A 215 -10.40 -19.53 4.45
N ASP A 216 -9.89 -18.68 5.34
CA ASP A 216 -9.71 -18.99 6.76
C ASP A 216 -10.45 -17.99 7.67
N GLY A 217 -11.30 -18.54 8.55
CA GLY A 217 -12.05 -17.83 9.58
C GLY A 217 -11.55 -18.05 11.01
N TYR A 218 -10.31 -18.51 11.19
CA TYR A 218 -9.71 -18.84 12.49
C TYR A 218 -9.68 -17.64 13.44
N LEU A 219 -10.07 -17.84 14.73
CA LEU A 219 -10.18 -16.75 15.69
C LEU A 219 -9.18 -16.87 16.85
N LYS A 220 -8.77 -15.71 17.36
CA LYS A 220 -8.03 -15.48 18.61
C LYS A 220 -8.56 -14.27 19.37
N CYS A 221 -9.81 -13.90 19.17
CA CYS A 221 -10.40 -12.69 19.76
C CYS A 221 -10.31 -12.68 21.30
N LEU A 222 -10.56 -13.81 21.93
CA LEU A 222 -10.52 -13.94 23.39
C LEU A 222 -9.10 -14.12 23.94
N ASP A 223 -8.14 -14.42 23.08
CA ASP A 223 -6.72 -14.49 23.41
C ASP A 223 -6.04 -13.11 23.30
N ALA A 224 -6.71 -12.10 22.75
CA ALA A 224 -6.21 -10.73 22.65
C ALA A 224 -6.09 -10.05 24.02
N ALA A 225 -5.21 -9.07 24.13
CA ALA A 225 -5.02 -8.29 25.36
C ALA A 225 -5.22 -6.78 25.11
N PRO A 226 -6.37 -6.17 25.42
CA PRO A 226 -7.55 -6.80 26.06
C PRO A 226 -8.31 -7.71 25.07
N PRO A 227 -9.05 -8.71 25.58
CA PRO A 227 -9.91 -9.54 24.74
C PRO A 227 -10.92 -8.71 23.96
N VAL A 228 -11.11 -9.03 22.68
CA VAL A 228 -12.13 -8.41 21.84
C VAL A 228 -13.35 -9.33 21.74
N PRO A 229 -14.58 -8.77 21.58
CA PRO A 229 -15.76 -9.59 21.40
C PRO A 229 -15.62 -10.50 20.19
N ASP A 230 -15.97 -11.77 20.34
CA ASP A 230 -16.26 -12.68 19.25
C ASP A 230 -17.74 -12.53 18.81
N ASP A 231 -18.26 -13.43 18.01
CA ASP A 231 -19.64 -13.39 17.46
C ASP A 231 -19.80 -12.40 16.27
N MET A 232 -18.71 -12.12 15.57
CA MET A 232 -18.74 -11.35 14.33
C MET A 232 -19.36 -12.17 13.19
N THR A 233 -19.76 -11.47 12.13
CA THR A 233 -20.33 -12.08 10.92
C THR A 233 -19.51 -11.72 9.70
N THR A 234 -19.16 -12.73 8.91
CA THR A 234 -18.58 -12.58 7.56
C THR A 234 -19.53 -13.19 6.54
N THR A 235 -19.73 -12.48 5.43
CA THR A 235 -20.59 -12.94 4.33
C THR A 235 -19.78 -13.15 3.05
N LEU A 236 -19.98 -14.29 2.41
CA LEU A 236 -19.38 -14.66 1.13
C LEU A 236 -20.49 -14.95 0.12
N GLU A 237 -20.50 -14.24 -0.97
CA GLU A 237 -21.48 -14.43 -2.05
C GLU A 237 -20.78 -14.68 -3.37
N ASN A 238 -21.19 -15.72 -4.10
CA ASN A 238 -20.63 -16.08 -5.41
C ASN A 238 -19.09 -16.24 -5.39
N CYS A 239 -18.54 -16.82 -4.33
CA CYS A 239 -17.10 -17.02 -4.15
C CYS A 239 -16.69 -18.46 -4.48
N TRP A 240 -15.55 -18.59 -5.14
CA TRP A 240 -15.04 -19.90 -5.57
C TRP A 240 -13.72 -20.24 -4.91
N THR A 241 -13.59 -21.48 -4.43
CA THR A 241 -12.31 -22.01 -3.92
C THR A 241 -12.04 -23.38 -4.50
N PHE A 242 -10.82 -23.55 -4.97
CA PHE A 242 -10.43 -24.80 -5.60
C PHE A 242 -8.91 -25.03 -5.55
N LYS A 243 -8.53 -26.31 -5.49
CA LYS A 243 -7.11 -26.69 -5.43
C LYS A 243 -6.35 -26.05 -4.26
N SER A 244 -6.98 -25.75 -3.14
CA SER A 244 -6.29 -25.34 -1.92
C SER A 244 -5.43 -26.50 -1.40
N GLY A 245 -4.28 -26.18 -0.79
CA GLY A 245 -3.29 -27.15 -0.34
C GLY A 245 -2.31 -27.60 -1.43
N TYR A 246 -2.39 -27.05 -2.65
CA TYR A 246 -1.41 -27.32 -3.71
C TYR A 246 -0.39 -26.19 -3.82
N LEU A 247 0.87 -26.56 -4.01
CA LEU A 247 1.97 -25.63 -4.25
C LEU A 247 2.05 -25.24 -5.74
N LYS A 248 2.87 -24.25 -6.04
CA LYS A 248 3.06 -23.71 -7.40
C LYS A 248 3.53 -24.78 -8.42
N ASP A 249 4.28 -25.77 -7.97
CA ASP A 249 4.75 -26.87 -8.81
C ASP A 249 3.71 -27.98 -9.03
N GLY A 250 2.51 -27.81 -8.48
CA GLY A 250 1.41 -28.76 -8.56
C GLY A 250 1.46 -29.88 -7.52
N SER A 251 2.48 -29.92 -6.67
CA SER A 251 2.54 -30.89 -5.56
C SER A 251 1.58 -30.52 -4.43
N VAL A 252 1.21 -31.50 -3.63
CA VAL A 252 0.42 -31.27 -2.41
C VAL A 252 1.34 -30.75 -1.32
N GLY A 253 1.01 -29.57 -0.80
CA GLY A 253 1.69 -28.98 0.34
C GLY A 253 1.26 -29.62 1.67
N PRO A 254 2.00 -29.38 2.76
CA PRO A 254 1.67 -29.90 4.10
C PRO A 254 0.63 -29.05 4.86
N GLY A 255 0.15 -27.94 4.29
CA GLY A 255 -0.90 -27.10 4.89
C GLY A 255 -2.26 -27.81 4.99
N ASN A 256 -3.25 -27.15 5.56
CA ASN A 256 -4.57 -27.73 5.77
C ASN A 256 -5.32 -28.04 4.48
N GLY A 257 -5.32 -27.10 3.53
CA GLY A 257 -5.88 -27.30 2.19
C GLY A 257 -7.39 -27.41 2.15
N ASN A 258 -8.12 -26.74 3.06
CA ASN A 258 -9.58 -26.66 2.97
C ASN A 258 -10.02 -25.60 1.94
N GLY A 259 -11.23 -25.74 1.45
CA GLY A 259 -11.85 -24.72 0.61
C GLY A 259 -12.27 -23.51 1.46
N PHE A 260 -13.41 -23.63 2.12
CA PHE A 260 -13.92 -22.64 3.07
C PHE A 260 -13.80 -23.19 4.49
N LYS A 261 -12.81 -22.74 5.24
CA LYS A 261 -12.59 -23.04 6.64
C LYS A 261 -13.23 -21.91 7.46
N THR A 262 -14.32 -22.23 8.17
CA THR A 262 -15.17 -21.21 8.79
C THR A 262 -14.66 -20.74 10.14
N GLY A 263 -13.67 -21.42 10.74
CA GLY A 263 -13.20 -21.08 12.07
C GLY A 263 -12.03 -21.92 12.54
N GLY A 264 -11.95 -22.08 13.79
CA GLY A 264 -10.89 -22.57 14.63
C GLY A 264 -10.71 -21.60 15.77
N SER A 265 -9.96 -21.98 16.77
CA SER A 265 -9.68 -21.11 17.92
C SER A 265 -8.25 -21.32 18.41
N GLY A 266 -7.68 -20.27 19.04
CA GLY A 266 -6.38 -20.30 19.66
C GLY A 266 -6.35 -21.10 20.96
N THR A 267 -5.82 -20.50 22.03
CA THR A 267 -5.77 -21.12 23.37
C THR A 267 -7.10 -21.08 24.08
N THR A 268 -8.02 -20.19 23.66
CA THR A 268 -9.36 -20.06 24.20
C THR A 268 -10.36 -20.71 23.24
N PRO A 269 -10.89 -21.89 23.57
CA PRO A 269 -11.93 -22.52 22.75
C PRO A 269 -13.23 -21.70 22.76
N ASP A 270 -14.24 -22.17 22.01
CA ASP A 270 -15.61 -21.67 21.99
C ASP A 270 -15.82 -20.30 21.34
N GLN A 271 -14.91 -19.85 20.48
CA GLN A 271 -15.07 -18.61 19.74
C GLN A 271 -16.05 -18.76 18.58
N ARG A 272 -16.81 -17.69 18.32
CA ARG A 272 -17.96 -17.70 17.42
C ARG A 272 -17.74 -16.78 16.22
N HIS A 273 -17.51 -17.37 15.06
CA HIS A 273 -17.47 -16.67 13.78
C HIS A 273 -18.71 -17.05 12.97
N ASN A 274 -19.69 -16.17 12.85
CA ASN A 274 -20.84 -16.43 12.01
C ASN A 274 -20.43 -16.30 10.54
N GLN A 275 -20.75 -17.32 9.75
CA GLN A 275 -20.40 -17.35 8.33
C GLN A 275 -21.67 -17.52 7.49
N ILE A 276 -21.86 -16.65 6.52
CA ILE A 276 -22.97 -16.73 5.55
C ILE A 276 -22.34 -16.92 4.17
N MET A 277 -22.61 -18.04 3.54
CA MET A 277 -22.09 -18.42 2.22
C MET A 277 -23.26 -18.67 1.27
N ILE A 278 -23.35 -17.87 0.20
CA ILE A 278 -24.44 -17.94 -0.78
C ILE A 278 -23.85 -18.13 -2.18
N ASN A 279 -24.35 -19.08 -2.94
CA ASN A 279 -23.91 -19.38 -4.30
C ASN A 279 -22.40 -19.66 -4.39
N CYS A 280 -21.80 -20.26 -3.36
CA CYS A 280 -20.37 -20.53 -3.32
C CYS A 280 -20.02 -21.90 -3.90
N LEU A 281 -18.84 -21.97 -4.56
CA LEU A 281 -18.32 -23.18 -5.17
C LEU A 281 -17.02 -23.62 -4.51
N SER A 282 -16.93 -24.90 -4.11
CA SER A 282 -15.71 -25.49 -3.54
C SER A 282 -15.38 -26.84 -4.22
N PHE A 283 -14.19 -26.97 -4.80
CA PHE A 283 -13.84 -28.24 -5.44
C PHE A 283 -12.36 -28.56 -5.48
N GLY A 284 -12.05 -29.87 -5.49
CA GLY A 284 -10.71 -30.39 -5.73
C GLY A 284 -9.65 -29.95 -4.70
N ASN A 285 -10.04 -29.55 -3.51
CA ASN A 285 -9.15 -29.19 -2.42
C ASN A 285 -8.52 -30.45 -1.79
N THR A 286 -7.32 -30.31 -1.22
CA THR A 286 -6.60 -31.44 -0.62
C THR A 286 -7.21 -31.91 0.69
N ASN A 287 -8.14 -31.13 1.25
CA ASN A 287 -8.87 -31.49 2.47
C ASN A 287 -10.40 -31.36 2.25
N LYS A 288 -11.07 -30.49 2.97
CA LYS A 288 -12.54 -30.38 2.99
C LYS A 288 -13.00 -29.21 2.11
N GLY A 289 -14.21 -29.31 1.55
CA GLY A 289 -14.83 -28.23 0.78
C GLY A 289 -15.29 -27.08 1.68
N PHE A 290 -16.24 -27.36 2.57
CA PHE A 290 -16.74 -26.47 3.62
C PHE A 290 -16.44 -27.11 4.97
N ASP A 291 -15.64 -26.45 5.79
CA ASP A 291 -15.14 -26.99 7.06
C ASP A 291 -15.50 -26.11 8.25
N GLN A 292 -16.11 -26.69 9.25
CA GLN A 292 -16.38 -26.01 10.53
C GLN A 292 -15.10 -25.65 11.28
N ASN A 293 -14.12 -26.54 11.30
CA ASN A 293 -12.85 -26.43 12.01
C ASN A 293 -12.99 -25.90 13.46
N GLY A 294 -13.94 -26.44 14.22
CA GLY A 294 -14.14 -26.06 15.63
C GLY A 294 -14.86 -24.72 15.87
N ASN A 295 -15.34 -24.06 14.81
CA ASN A 295 -16.14 -22.82 14.95
C ASN A 295 -17.43 -23.09 15.72
N MET A 296 -17.71 -22.25 16.74
CA MET A 296 -18.91 -22.34 17.57
C MET A 296 -20.03 -21.37 17.14
N GLY A 297 -19.79 -20.55 16.10
CA GLY A 297 -20.75 -19.58 15.53
C GLY A 297 -21.81 -20.24 14.64
N SER A 298 -22.74 -19.44 14.13
CA SER A 298 -23.70 -19.89 13.12
C SER A 298 -23.04 -19.95 11.73
N MET A 299 -23.36 -20.99 10.99
CA MET A 299 -22.85 -21.17 9.62
C MET A 299 -24.00 -21.47 8.68
N SER A 300 -24.12 -20.70 7.61
CA SER A 300 -25.17 -20.84 6.60
C SER A 300 -24.56 -21.09 5.25
N MET A 301 -24.89 -22.19 4.62
CA MET A 301 -24.57 -22.53 3.23
C MET A 301 -25.86 -22.56 2.44
N ILE A 302 -26.03 -21.61 1.54
CA ILE A 302 -27.24 -21.42 0.74
C ILE A 302 -26.88 -21.52 -0.74
N ASN A 303 -27.54 -22.35 -1.48
CA ASN A 303 -27.26 -22.59 -2.91
C ASN A 303 -25.77 -22.85 -3.17
N CYS A 304 -25.10 -23.63 -2.33
CA CYS A 304 -23.67 -23.91 -2.47
C CYS A 304 -23.41 -25.26 -3.18
N THR A 305 -22.33 -25.34 -3.94
CA THR A 305 -21.89 -26.58 -4.59
C THR A 305 -20.51 -26.98 -4.09
N SER A 306 -20.36 -28.25 -3.73
CA SER A 306 -19.08 -28.82 -3.31
C SER A 306 -18.79 -30.11 -4.08
N ILE A 307 -17.63 -30.17 -4.75
CA ILE A 307 -17.28 -31.29 -5.65
C ILE A 307 -15.89 -31.85 -5.35
N SER A 308 -15.79 -33.13 -5.09
CA SER A 308 -14.53 -33.90 -5.08
C SER A 308 -13.41 -33.32 -4.20
N ASN A 309 -13.73 -32.89 -2.98
CA ASN A 309 -12.73 -32.49 -1.99
C ASN A 309 -12.22 -33.72 -1.25
N ALA A 310 -10.91 -33.85 -1.04
CA ALA A 310 -10.31 -35.15 -0.67
C ALA A 310 -10.80 -35.73 0.65
N LYS A 311 -11.17 -34.92 1.66
CA LYS A 311 -11.63 -35.40 2.96
C LYS A 311 -13.10 -35.10 3.27
N GLY A 312 -13.84 -34.59 2.28
CA GLY A 312 -15.29 -34.37 2.37
C GLY A 312 -15.74 -33.01 1.89
N ASN A 313 -16.99 -32.94 1.49
CA ASN A 313 -17.56 -31.72 0.90
C ASN A 313 -18.10 -30.74 1.95
N TYR A 314 -18.86 -31.25 2.93
CA TYR A 314 -19.46 -30.47 4.03
C TYR A 314 -19.17 -31.15 5.36
N MET A 315 -18.37 -30.54 6.23
CA MET A 315 -17.88 -31.16 7.47
C MET A 315 -18.13 -30.24 8.68
N PHE A 316 -19.23 -30.47 9.39
CA PHE A 316 -19.72 -29.65 10.51
C PHE A 316 -20.02 -30.52 11.73
N LYS A 317 -18.98 -31.06 12.37
CA LYS A 317 -19.06 -32.09 13.39
C LYS A 317 -18.92 -31.59 14.83
N THR A 318 -18.44 -30.37 15.04
CA THR A 318 -18.24 -29.81 16.39
C THR A 318 -19.53 -29.21 16.91
N ALA A 319 -19.81 -29.34 18.22
CA ALA A 319 -20.95 -28.69 18.87
C ALA A 319 -20.86 -27.14 18.70
N LEU A 320 -21.99 -26.49 18.59
CA LEU A 320 -22.10 -25.03 18.49
C LEU A 320 -22.37 -24.40 19.87
N ALA A 321 -22.09 -23.10 19.98
CA ALA A 321 -22.52 -22.31 21.14
C ALA A 321 -24.06 -22.25 21.22
N THR A 322 -24.57 -22.01 22.43
CA THR A 322 -26.01 -21.90 22.65
C THR A 322 -26.68 -20.87 21.77
N GLY A 323 -27.75 -21.25 21.09
CA GLY A 323 -28.50 -20.40 20.15
C GLY A 323 -27.94 -20.31 18.77
N LYS A 324 -26.76 -20.91 18.48
CA LYS A 324 -26.17 -20.99 17.16
C LYS A 324 -26.68 -22.18 16.36
N LYS A 325 -26.61 -22.08 15.01
CA LYS A 325 -27.15 -23.13 14.14
C LYS A 325 -26.30 -23.29 12.86
N VAL A 326 -26.34 -24.48 12.31
CA VAL A 326 -25.92 -24.77 10.93
C VAL A 326 -27.17 -24.77 10.04
N THR A 327 -27.15 -23.99 8.97
CA THR A 327 -28.19 -23.94 7.95
C THR A 327 -27.59 -24.39 6.63
N VAL A 328 -28.21 -25.41 6.00
CA VAL A 328 -27.80 -25.93 4.70
C VAL A 328 -29.03 -26.07 3.83
N GLU A 329 -29.16 -25.21 2.84
CA GLU A 329 -30.35 -25.13 2.00
C GLU A 329 -29.96 -25.03 0.53
N ASN A 330 -30.62 -25.80 -0.33
CA ASN A 330 -30.40 -25.87 -1.78
C ASN A 330 -28.96 -26.24 -2.19
N CYS A 331 -28.25 -27.02 -1.39
CA CYS A 331 -26.85 -27.33 -1.62
C CYS A 331 -26.65 -28.65 -2.36
N ILE A 332 -25.58 -28.71 -3.17
CA ILE A 332 -25.14 -29.91 -3.87
C ILE A 332 -23.82 -30.42 -3.27
N SER A 333 -23.73 -31.72 -3.06
CA SER A 333 -22.49 -32.46 -2.77
C SER A 333 -22.26 -33.52 -3.81
N LEU A 334 -21.20 -33.42 -4.61
CA LEU A 334 -20.76 -34.48 -5.51
C LEU A 334 -19.41 -35.02 -5.05
N GLN A 335 -19.41 -36.26 -4.54
CA GLN A 335 -18.21 -36.96 -4.07
C GLN A 335 -18.19 -38.38 -4.61
N PRO A 336 -17.35 -38.68 -5.61
CA PRO A 336 -17.31 -40.02 -6.24
C PRO A 336 -16.87 -41.12 -5.29
N SER A 337 -15.99 -40.82 -4.33
CA SER A 337 -15.46 -41.82 -3.38
C SER A 337 -15.06 -41.15 -2.05
N GLY A 338 -14.94 -41.92 -1.00
CA GLY A 338 -14.48 -41.48 0.33
C GLY A 338 -15.56 -40.82 1.17
N THR A 339 -15.16 -40.01 2.16
CA THR A 339 -16.05 -39.26 3.05
C THR A 339 -16.71 -38.13 2.31
N LYS A 340 -18.02 -38.08 2.31
CA LYS A 340 -18.84 -37.14 1.54
C LYS A 340 -19.27 -35.94 2.34
N THR A 341 -20.05 -36.18 3.40
CA THR A 341 -20.55 -35.16 4.32
C THR A 341 -20.53 -35.65 5.77
N GLY A 342 -20.49 -34.74 6.71
CA GLY A 342 -20.57 -35.09 8.13
C GLY A 342 -21.05 -33.91 8.97
N PHE A 343 -22.06 -34.17 9.83
CA PHE A 343 -22.69 -33.17 10.67
C PHE A 343 -22.79 -33.67 12.12
N SER A 344 -22.76 -32.73 13.07
CA SER A 344 -23.01 -33.04 14.47
C SER A 344 -24.48 -33.41 14.66
N THR A 345 -24.75 -34.42 15.43
CA THR A 345 -26.14 -34.79 15.81
C THR A 345 -26.71 -33.94 16.94
N THR A 346 -25.88 -33.14 17.60
CA THR A 346 -26.25 -32.32 18.77
C THR A 346 -26.49 -30.84 18.42
N ASN A 347 -26.15 -30.38 17.23
CA ASN A 347 -26.32 -28.98 16.80
C ASN A 347 -27.77 -28.72 16.38
N THR A 348 -28.25 -27.49 16.59
CA THR A 348 -29.44 -27.00 15.89
C THR A 348 -29.16 -26.94 14.41
N GLN A 349 -29.85 -27.73 13.64
CA GLN A 349 -29.63 -27.83 12.19
C GLN A 349 -30.89 -27.47 11.42
N VAL A 350 -30.71 -26.74 10.32
CA VAL A 350 -31.79 -26.50 9.35
C VAL A 350 -31.27 -27.08 8.01
N PHE A 351 -31.97 -28.09 7.53
CA PHE A 351 -31.69 -28.71 6.23
C PHE A 351 -32.95 -28.68 5.38
N ALA A 352 -32.83 -28.11 4.19
CA ALA A 352 -33.93 -28.10 3.24
C ALA A 352 -33.39 -28.28 1.82
N THR A 353 -34.02 -29.15 1.06
CA THR A 353 -33.82 -29.29 -0.39
C THR A 353 -32.35 -29.48 -0.85
N ASN A 354 -31.56 -30.27 -0.13
CA ASN A 354 -30.19 -30.60 -0.52
C ASN A 354 -30.15 -31.94 -1.28
N THR A 355 -29.12 -32.18 -2.09
CA THR A 355 -28.90 -33.50 -2.73
C THR A 355 -28.52 -34.55 -1.71
N PHE A 356 -28.08 -34.18 -0.52
CA PHE A 356 -27.62 -35.09 0.54
C PHE A 356 -28.43 -34.96 1.82
N VAL A 357 -28.56 -36.07 2.55
CA VAL A 357 -29.28 -36.11 3.84
C VAL A 357 -28.33 -36.72 4.89
N PRO A 358 -28.10 -36.03 6.04
CA PRO A 358 -27.31 -36.60 7.13
C PRO A 358 -28.10 -37.64 7.90
N LYS A 359 -27.46 -38.69 8.41
CA LYS A 359 -28.04 -39.66 9.35
C LYS A 359 -28.25 -39.00 10.74
N ALA A 360 -29.38 -39.24 11.31
CA ALA A 360 -29.68 -38.77 12.69
C ALA A 360 -28.80 -39.43 13.77
N THR A 361 -28.22 -40.60 13.49
CA THR A 361 -27.45 -41.38 14.46
C THR A 361 -26.01 -40.92 14.64
N ASP A 362 -25.34 -40.55 13.54
CA ASP A 362 -23.91 -40.22 13.53
C ASP A 362 -23.56 -39.03 12.65
N GLY A 363 -24.55 -38.38 12.03
CA GLY A 363 -24.37 -37.24 11.12
C GLY A 363 -23.63 -37.53 9.82
N SER A 364 -23.29 -38.79 9.55
CA SER A 364 -22.76 -39.20 8.26
C SER A 364 -23.84 -39.17 7.18
N GLU A 365 -23.42 -39.13 5.90
CA GLU A 365 -24.38 -39.11 4.79
C GLU A 365 -25.26 -40.35 4.76
N ALA A 366 -26.57 -40.16 4.82
CA ALA A 366 -27.57 -41.22 4.71
C ALA A 366 -27.87 -41.57 3.25
N SER A 367 -28.01 -40.53 2.44
CA SER A 367 -28.28 -40.62 0.99
C SER A 367 -27.77 -39.38 0.26
N ASN A 368 -27.48 -39.52 -1.02
CA ASN A 368 -27.11 -38.42 -1.90
C ASN A 368 -27.65 -38.71 -3.29
N SER A 369 -28.38 -37.74 -3.87
CA SER A 369 -28.99 -37.90 -5.19
C SER A 369 -28.08 -37.46 -6.32
N ALA A 370 -27.05 -36.63 -6.04
CA ALA A 370 -26.19 -36.06 -7.07
C ALA A 370 -25.24 -37.10 -7.68
N THR A 371 -25.19 -37.11 -8.98
CA THR A 371 -24.26 -37.92 -9.77
C THR A 371 -23.48 -37.05 -10.77
N ALA A 372 -22.40 -37.56 -11.34
CA ALA A 372 -21.66 -36.81 -12.34
C ALA A 372 -22.48 -36.49 -13.61
N ALA A 373 -23.50 -37.30 -13.91
CA ALA A 373 -24.40 -37.10 -15.05
C ALA A 373 -25.36 -35.91 -14.90
N ASP A 374 -25.54 -35.42 -13.68
CA ASP A 374 -26.38 -34.25 -13.40
C ASP A 374 -25.68 -32.93 -13.75
N PHE A 375 -24.41 -32.96 -14.13
CA PHE A 375 -23.63 -31.78 -14.47
C PHE A 375 -23.23 -31.74 -15.94
N GLN A 376 -23.15 -30.54 -16.51
CA GLN A 376 -22.57 -30.35 -17.85
C GLN A 376 -21.09 -30.76 -17.85
N VAL A 377 -20.34 -30.35 -16.82
CA VAL A 377 -18.98 -30.76 -16.55
C VAL A 377 -18.78 -30.88 -15.04
N SER A 378 -18.28 -32.03 -14.60
CA SER A 378 -17.95 -32.31 -13.18
C SER A 378 -16.49 -32.74 -12.96
N ASP A 379 -15.71 -32.89 -14.04
CA ASP A 379 -14.29 -33.22 -13.95
C ASP A 379 -13.47 -32.06 -13.37
N VAL A 380 -12.73 -32.36 -12.30
CA VAL A 380 -11.96 -31.34 -11.53
C VAL A 380 -10.86 -30.68 -12.37
N ALA A 381 -10.21 -31.39 -13.29
CA ALA A 381 -9.13 -30.82 -14.10
C ALA A 381 -9.70 -29.82 -15.12
N THR A 382 -10.82 -30.18 -15.77
CA THR A 382 -11.56 -29.28 -16.64
C THR A 382 -12.10 -28.07 -15.85
N GLY A 383 -12.68 -28.31 -14.67
CA GLY A 383 -13.15 -27.25 -13.77
C GLY A 383 -12.06 -26.27 -13.39
N TYR A 384 -10.88 -26.77 -13.03
CA TYR A 384 -9.72 -25.93 -12.75
C TYR A 384 -9.37 -25.01 -13.92
N THR A 385 -9.26 -25.58 -15.12
CA THR A 385 -8.93 -24.81 -16.34
C THR A 385 -9.96 -23.73 -16.64
N GLN A 386 -11.25 -24.01 -16.47
CA GLN A 386 -12.31 -23.04 -16.68
C GLN A 386 -12.32 -21.94 -15.61
N CYS A 387 -12.13 -22.34 -14.35
CA CYS A 387 -12.23 -21.38 -13.23
C CYS A 387 -11.04 -20.43 -13.13
N ILE A 388 -9.86 -20.75 -13.67
CA ILE A 388 -8.72 -19.82 -13.76
C ILE A 388 -8.76 -18.91 -14.99
N ALA A 389 -9.73 -19.06 -15.87
CA ALA A 389 -9.89 -18.20 -17.06
C ALA A 389 -9.95 -16.73 -16.66
N PRO A 390 -9.51 -15.81 -17.54
CA PRO A 390 -9.58 -14.38 -17.28
C PRO A 390 -11.00 -13.94 -16.87
N ARG A 391 -11.09 -13.00 -15.95
CA ARG A 391 -12.36 -12.35 -15.60
C ARG A 391 -12.95 -11.63 -16.80
N LYS A 392 -14.27 -11.45 -16.81
CA LYS A 392 -14.95 -10.61 -17.79
C LYS A 392 -14.48 -9.15 -17.69
N ALA A 393 -14.70 -8.35 -18.73
CA ALA A 393 -14.25 -6.96 -18.78
C ALA A 393 -14.78 -6.10 -17.61
N ASN A 394 -15.96 -6.43 -17.08
CA ASN A 394 -16.52 -5.78 -15.89
C ASN A 394 -15.97 -6.31 -14.55
N GLY A 395 -14.97 -7.21 -14.58
CA GLY A 395 -14.36 -7.82 -13.39
C GLY A 395 -15.11 -9.04 -12.84
N SER A 396 -16.30 -9.38 -13.34
CA SER A 396 -17.05 -10.54 -12.86
C SER A 396 -16.35 -11.86 -13.23
N LEU A 397 -16.80 -12.95 -12.60
CA LEU A 397 -16.30 -14.31 -12.84
C LEU A 397 -16.45 -14.72 -14.30
N PRO A 398 -15.57 -15.57 -14.83
CA PRO A 398 -15.69 -16.10 -16.20
C PRO A 398 -16.94 -16.97 -16.36
N ASP A 399 -17.46 -17.07 -17.58
CA ASP A 399 -18.48 -18.06 -17.91
C ASP A 399 -17.83 -19.45 -17.95
N ILE A 400 -18.44 -20.39 -17.25
CA ILE A 400 -17.97 -21.76 -17.14
C ILE A 400 -19.15 -22.71 -17.39
N THR A 401 -18.85 -23.96 -17.69
CA THR A 401 -19.83 -25.06 -17.71
C THR A 401 -19.62 -26.05 -16.57
N PHE A 402 -18.48 -25.95 -15.90
CA PHE A 402 -18.18 -26.76 -14.73
C PHE A 402 -19.16 -26.45 -13.60
N ALA A 403 -19.63 -27.50 -12.93
CA ALA A 403 -20.61 -27.44 -11.84
C ALA A 403 -22.00 -26.87 -12.22
N HIS A 404 -22.24 -26.51 -13.48
CA HIS A 404 -23.58 -26.23 -13.98
C HIS A 404 -24.38 -27.53 -14.20
N LEU A 405 -25.66 -27.52 -13.86
CA LEU A 405 -26.54 -28.65 -14.07
C LEU A 405 -26.75 -28.92 -15.57
N ALA A 406 -26.75 -30.20 -15.94
CA ALA A 406 -27.17 -30.63 -17.25
C ALA A 406 -28.69 -30.49 -17.36
N SER A 407 -29.22 -30.26 -18.58
CA SER A 407 -30.66 -30.19 -18.80
C SER A 407 -31.45 -31.44 -18.44
N THR A 408 -30.74 -32.56 -18.22
CA THR A 408 -31.28 -33.84 -17.78
C THR A 408 -31.36 -33.98 -16.24
N ALA A 409 -30.80 -33.04 -15.48
CA ALA A 409 -30.80 -33.05 -14.01
C ALA A 409 -32.16 -32.64 -13.40
N THR A 410 -33.18 -33.36 -13.74
CA THR A 410 -34.59 -33.01 -13.40
C THR A 410 -34.93 -33.11 -11.92
N LYS A 411 -34.01 -33.64 -11.11
CA LYS A 411 -34.16 -33.71 -9.62
C LYS A 411 -33.60 -32.48 -8.95
N GLU A 412 -32.71 -31.77 -9.61
CA GLU A 412 -31.96 -30.63 -9.08
C GLU A 412 -32.46 -29.29 -9.68
N ILE A 413 -32.95 -29.32 -10.91
CA ILE A 413 -33.51 -28.14 -11.60
C ILE A 413 -34.86 -27.79 -11.01
N ASP A 414 -35.08 -26.52 -10.66
CA ASP A 414 -36.32 -25.99 -10.07
C ASP A 414 -36.74 -26.70 -8.77
N ALA A 415 -35.82 -27.35 -8.12
CA ALA A 415 -36.06 -28.20 -6.96
C ALA A 415 -35.86 -27.50 -5.62
N GLY A 416 -35.26 -26.31 -5.63
CA GLY A 416 -34.87 -25.58 -4.43
C GLY A 416 -36.03 -24.88 -3.73
N THR A 417 -35.78 -24.46 -2.52
CA THR A 417 -36.68 -23.62 -1.71
C THR A 417 -36.34 -22.14 -1.96
N ILE A 418 -37.36 -21.29 -2.07
CA ILE A 418 -37.18 -19.83 -2.20
C ILE A 418 -36.62 -19.28 -0.88
N ILE A 419 -35.43 -18.65 -0.94
CA ILE A 419 -34.71 -18.17 0.22
C ILE A 419 -34.98 -16.68 0.44
N ASN A 420 -35.69 -16.37 1.52
CA ASN A 420 -36.08 -15.00 1.91
C ASN A 420 -35.27 -14.45 3.10
N ASN A 421 -34.58 -15.29 3.85
CA ASN A 421 -33.94 -14.94 5.12
C ASN A 421 -32.47 -14.48 4.97
N PHE A 422 -31.90 -14.65 3.78
CA PHE A 422 -30.53 -14.29 3.47
C PHE A 422 -30.52 -13.38 2.24
N PRO A 423 -30.26 -12.08 2.40
CA PRO A 423 -30.17 -11.19 1.26
C PRO A 423 -28.94 -11.50 0.41
N TYR A 424 -29.09 -11.57 -0.89
CA TYR A 424 -28.02 -11.70 -1.87
C TYR A 424 -27.89 -10.38 -2.65
N LEU A 425 -26.74 -9.72 -2.63
CA LEU A 425 -26.59 -8.36 -3.13
C LEU A 425 -27.67 -7.39 -2.63
N GLY A 426 -28.13 -7.60 -1.39
CA GLY A 426 -29.23 -6.83 -0.80
C GLY A 426 -30.60 -7.13 -1.39
N MET A 427 -30.76 -8.20 -2.18
CA MET A 427 -32.05 -8.66 -2.73
C MET A 427 -32.62 -9.82 -1.92
N THR A 428 -33.92 -9.82 -1.75
CA THR A 428 -34.69 -10.94 -1.18
C THR A 428 -35.93 -11.15 -2.07
N PRO A 429 -36.24 -12.40 -2.45
CA PRO A 429 -35.45 -13.63 -2.23
C PRO A 429 -34.10 -13.60 -2.91
N VAL A 430 -33.21 -14.56 -2.58
CA VAL A 430 -32.01 -14.86 -3.39
C VAL A 430 -32.48 -15.09 -4.83
N PRO A 431 -31.95 -14.37 -5.83
CA PRO A 431 -32.42 -14.46 -7.20
C PRO A 431 -32.30 -15.86 -7.78
N TYR A 432 -33.30 -16.26 -8.54
CA TYR A 432 -33.33 -17.52 -9.27
C TYR A 432 -34.02 -17.33 -10.62
N ASN A 433 -33.80 -18.25 -11.54
CA ASN A 433 -34.50 -18.35 -12.80
C ASN A 433 -35.71 -19.28 -12.65
N SER A 434 -36.74 -19.15 -13.53
CA SER A 434 -37.85 -20.06 -13.57
C SER A 434 -38.83 -19.97 -12.37
N THR A 435 -39.39 -21.10 -11.90
CA THR A 435 -40.47 -21.16 -10.89
C THR A 435 -39.93 -21.30 -9.47
N LYS A 436 -38.75 -21.89 -9.32
CA LYS A 436 -38.00 -22.09 -8.08
C LYS A 436 -36.50 -22.07 -8.33
N PRO A 437 -35.67 -21.87 -7.29
CA PRO A 437 -34.25 -22.02 -7.40
C PRO A 437 -33.84 -23.44 -7.85
N ASP A 438 -32.78 -23.52 -8.61
CA ASP A 438 -32.07 -24.76 -8.80
C ASP A 438 -31.30 -25.14 -7.52
N LEU A 439 -30.90 -26.40 -7.38
CA LEU A 439 -29.93 -26.74 -6.37
C LEU A 439 -28.52 -26.36 -6.81
N GLY A 440 -27.70 -25.94 -5.85
CA GLY A 440 -26.30 -25.55 -6.10
C GLY A 440 -26.10 -24.07 -6.43
N CYS A 441 -24.86 -23.75 -6.81
CA CYS A 441 -24.43 -22.36 -6.92
C CYS A 441 -24.72 -21.71 -8.30
N PHE A 442 -25.24 -22.46 -9.23
CA PHE A 442 -25.58 -21.97 -10.57
C PHE A 442 -26.99 -22.32 -10.94
N GLU A 443 -27.72 -21.34 -11.48
CA GLU A 443 -29.04 -21.52 -12.03
C GLU A 443 -28.98 -22.00 -13.48
N THR A 444 -29.91 -22.83 -13.90
CA THR A 444 -30.12 -23.21 -15.31
C THR A 444 -30.90 -22.16 -16.08
N GLY A 445 -30.83 -22.17 -17.41
CA GLY A 445 -31.48 -21.20 -18.27
C GLY A 445 -30.62 -19.99 -18.62
N THR A 446 -31.24 -18.99 -19.26
CA THR A 446 -30.54 -17.79 -19.69
C THR A 446 -30.38 -16.79 -18.54
N GLY A 447 -29.33 -16.95 -17.76
CA GLY A 447 -28.77 -16.00 -16.80
C GLY A 447 -29.70 -15.54 -15.70
N ILE A 448 -29.26 -15.59 -14.46
CA ILE A 448 -29.94 -14.87 -13.37
C ILE A 448 -30.15 -13.43 -13.84
N LEU A 449 -31.41 -13.02 -13.97
CA LEU A 449 -31.76 -11.64 -14.21
C LEU A 449 -31.46 -10.84 -12.93
N THR A 450 -30.19 -10.70 -12.57
CA THR A 450 -29.83 -9.62 -11.65
C THR A 450 -30.28 -8.34 -12.33
N PRO A 451 -31.21 -7.59 -11.72
CA PRO A 451 -31.67 -6.35 -12.32
C PRO A 451 -30.48 -5.48 -12.69
N THR A 452 -30.48 -5.00 -13.90
CA THR A 452 -29.50 -4.02 -14.35
C THR A 452 -30.15 -2.66 -14.47
N TYR A 453 -29.35 -1.64 -14.17
CA TYR A 453 -29.82 -0.26 -14.14
C TYR A 453 -28.96 0.65 -14.99
N ASN A 454 -29.57 1.69 -15.52
CA ASN A 454 -28.91 2.71 -16.32
C ASN A 454 -28.51 3.91 -15.42
N LEU A 455 -27.33 4.43 -15.64
CA LEU A 455 -26.87 5.70 -15.07
C LEU A 455 -26.79 6.72 -16.21
N THR A 456 -27.63 7.73 -16.15
CA THR A 456 -27.59 8.86 -17.07
C THR A 456 -26.91 10.04 -16.43
N ILE A 457 -25.90 10.60 -17.07
CA ILE A 457 -25.20 11.80 -16.62
C ILE A 457 -25.59 12.97 -17.53
N ASN A 458 -26.04 14.06 -16.92
CA ASN A 458 -26.35 15.32 -17.59
C ASN A 458 -25.36 16.40 -17.15
N PRO A 459 -24.32 16.73 -17.91
CA PRO A 459 -23.49 17.87 -17.64
C PRO A 459 -24.26 19.19 -17.83
N ILE A 460 -24.31 20.02 -16.81
CA ILE A 460 -24.92 21.36 -16.85
C ILE A 460 -23.79 22.39 -16.80
N GLY A 461 -23.63 23.18 -17.86
CA GLY A 461 -22.46 24.01 -18.08
C GLY A 461 -21.40 23.29 -18.94
N SER A 462 -20.13 23.61 -18.78
CA SER A 462 -19.06 23.05 -19.61
C SER A 462 -18.11 22.20 -18.80
N GLY A 463 -18.18 20.89 -19.00
CA GLY A 463 -17.36 19.89 -18.33
C GLY A 463 -17.75 18.48 -18.77
N THR A 464 -17.03 17.50 -18.26
CA THR A 464 -17.23 16.07 -18.54
C THR A 464 -17.25 15.28 -17.24
N VAL A 465 -17.85 14.09 -17.27
CA VAL A 465 -17.81 13.13 -16.18
C VAL A 465 -17.31 11.80 -16.73
N ILE A 466 -16.27 11.28 -16.16
CA ILE A 466 -15.77 9.94 -16.43
C ILE A 466 -16.47 9.00 -15.45
N LEU A 467 -16.96 7.87 -15.97
CA LEU A 467 -17.55 6.79 -15.19
C LEU A 467 -16.55 5.61 -15.09
N ASP A 468 -16.49 4.98 -13.94
CA ASP A 468 -15.74 3.74 -13.74
C ASP A 468 -16.55 2.76 -12.87
N PRO A 469 -17.06 1.64 -13.46
CA PRO A 469 -16.92 1.18 -14.86
C PRO A 469 -17.53 2.15 -15.89
N ALA A 470 -16.90 2.23 -17.08
CA ALA A 470 -17.23 3.25 -18.10
C ALA A 470 -18.61 3.08 -18.74
N THR A 471 -19.12 1.85 -18.84
CA THR A 471 -20.35 1.52 -19.55
C THR A 471 -21.30 0.68 -18.71
N GLY A 472 -22.59 1.04 -18.73
CA GLY A 472 -23.68 0.24 -18.23
C GLY A 472 -24.28 -0.67 -19.33
N PRO A 473 -25.42 -1.33 -19.08
CA PRO A 473 -26.16 -1.24 -17.82
C PRO A 473 -25.42 -1.88 -16.64
N TYR A 474 -25.60 -1.35 -15.44
CA TYR A 474 -24.92 -1.79 -14.22
C TYR A 474 -25.78 -2.75 -13.43
N VAL A 475 -25.21 -3.84 -12.97
CA VAL A 475 -25.90 -4.81 -12.11
C VAL A 475 -26.30 -4.14 -10.79
N LYS A 476 -27.45 -4.52 -10.24
CA LYS A 476 -27.91 -4.05 -8.92
C LYS A 476 -26.82 -4.21 -7.87
N GLY A 477 -26.58 -3.16 -7.09
CA GLY A 477 -25.51 -3.12 -6.08
C GLY A 477 -24.13 -2.75 -6.62
N SER A 478 -23.94 -2.63 -7.93
CA SER A 478 -22.68 -2.13 -8.49
C SER A 478 -22.41 -0.72 -7.99
N VAL A 479 -21.14 -0.44 -7.76
CA VAL A 479 -20.65 0.90 -7.41
C VAL A 479 -20.01 1.51 -8.63
N VAL A 480 -20.49 2.68 -9.05
CA VAL A 480 -19.92 3.46 -10.15
C VAL A 480 -19.24 4.67 -9.56
N THR A 481 -17.97 4.88 -9.91
CA THR A 481 -17.23 6.08 -9.56
C THR A 481 -17.46 7.15 -10.62
N LEU A 482 -17.83 8.34 -10.20
CA LEU A 482 -18.01 9.53 -11.04
C LEU A 482 -16.85 10.47 -10.81
N ILE A 483 -16.21 10.93 -11.88
CA ILE A 483 -15.06 11.85 -11.83
C ILE A 483 -15.38 13.03 -12.74
N ALA A 484 -15.75 14.17 -12.13
CA ALA A 484 -16.07 15.38 -12.87
C ALA A 484 -14.80 16.16 -13.23
N SER A 485 -14.73 16.63 -14.46
CA SER A 485 -13.66 17.50 -14.98
C SER A 485 -14.29 18.70 -15.67
N ALA A 486 -14.06 19.90 -15.13
CA ALA A 486 -14.50 21.14 -15.74
C ALA A 486 -13.60 21.50 -16.91
N ASN A 487 -14.17 22.03 -17.99
CA ASN A 487 -13.42 22.64 -19.08
C ASN A 487 -12.88 24.02 -18.66
N ALA A 488 -11.94 24.55 -19.44
CA ALA A 488 -11.36 25.89 -19.20
C ALA A 488 -12.47 26.95 -19.12
N GLY A 489 -12.37 27.84 -18.14
CA GLY A 489 -13.39 28.86 -17.86
C GLY A 489 -14.60 28.37 -17.08
N TYR A 490 -14.56 27.15 -16.59
CA TYR A 490 -15.62 26.59 -15.73
C TYR A 490 -15.00 25.93 -14.48
N LYS A 491 -15.81 25.78 -13.45
CA LYS A 491 -15.48 24.99 -12.25
C LYS A 491 -16.62 24.03 -11.97
N PHE A 492 -16.29 22.82 -11.54
CA PHE A 492 -17.28 21.89 -10.99
C PHE A 492 -17.84 22.49 -9.68
N THR A 493 -19.14 22.46 -9.51
CA THR A 493 -19.81 22.91 -8.27
C THR A 493 -20.29 21.74 -7.44
N ASP A 494 -21.12 20.90 -8.03
CA ASP A 494 -21.76 19.79 -7.33
C ASP A 494 -22.38 18.77 -8.31
N TYR A 495 -22.78 17.63 -7.75
CA TYR A 495 -23.74 16.72 -8.36
C TYR A 495 -25.12 16.93 -7.73
N SER A 496 -26.16 16.76 -8.52
CA SER A 496 -27.57 16.84 -8.09
C SER A 496 -28.44 15.79 -8.78
N GLY A 497 -29.68 15.62 -8.33
CA GLY A 497 -30.60 14.59 -8.82
C GLY A 497 -30.43 13.26 -8.09
N GLY A 498 -30.15 12.19 -8.79
CA GLY A 498 -29.95 10.83 -8.23
C GLY A 498 -28.74 10.69 -7.31
N LEU A 499 -27.89 11.71 -7.24
CA LEU A 499 -26.75 11.82 -6.32
C LEU A 499 -26.59 13.30 -5.93
N THR A 500 -26.36 13.58 -4.65
CA THR A 500 -26.04 14.93 -4.17
C THR A 500 -24.67 14.92 -3.51
N ALA A 501 -23.71 15.61 -4.11
CA ALA A 501 -22.34 15.68 -3.60
C ALA A 501 -21.59 16.90 -4.16
N THR A 502 -20.69 17.48 -3.38
CA THR A 502 -19.82 18.60 -3.79
C THR A 502 -18.42 18.17 -4.18
N SER A 503 -18.03 16.93 -3.83
CA SER A 503 -16.76 16.35 -4.30
C SER A 503 -16.86 16.01 -5.78
N LYS A 504 -15.84 16.34 -6.56
CA LYS A 504 -15.78 15.98 -7.99
C LYS A 504 -15.54 14.48 -8.22
N ILE A 505 -15.04 13.76 -7.20
CA ILE A 505 -14.82 12.31 -7.22
C ILE A 505 -15.74 11.72 -6.17
N VAL A 506 -16.70 10.90 -6.62
CA VAL A 506 -17.71 10.28 -5.75
C VAL A 506 -18.09 8.91 -6.29
N THR A 507 -18.73 8.12 -5.45
CA THR A 507 -19.33 6.84 -5.88
C THR A 507 -20.83 6.87 -5.75
N ILE A 508 -21.51 6.13 -6.62
CA ILE A 508 -22.97 5.90 -6.57
C ILE A 508 -23.26 4.40 -6.64
N VAL A 509 -24.17 3.94 -5.78
CA VAL A 509 -24.64 2.55 -5.81
C VAL A 509 -25.83 2.46 -6.76
N MET A 510 -25.81 1.47 -7.65
CA MET A 510 -26.90 1.23 -8.62
C MET A 510 -27.94 0.31 -8.01
N ASP A 511 -28.98 0.87 -7.42
CA ASP A 511 -30.15 0.19 -6.84
C ASP A 511 -31.46 0.48 -7.61
N GLY A 512 -31.37 1.20 -8.70
CA GLY A 512 -32.39 1.61 -9.64
C GLY A 512 -31.77 2.41 -10.78
N ASP A 513 -32.57 2.72 -11.83
CA ASP A 513 -32.12 3.69 -12.83
C ASP A 513 -31.91 5.06 -12.18
N LYS A 514 -30.80 5.71 -12.50
CA LYS A 514 -30.43 6.99 -11.89
C LYS A 514 -30.07 8.02 -12.96
N THR A 515 -30.50 9.25 -12.71
CA THR A 515 -30.10 10.41 -13.49
C THR A 515 -29.38 11.38 -12.57
N VAL A 516 -28.13 11.70 -12.89
CA VAL A 516 -27.27 12.59 -12.11
C VAL A 516 -26.90 13.80 -12.97
N ASN A 517 -27.14 14.99 -12.46
CA ASN A 517 -26.66 16.22 -13.06
C ASN A 517 -25.29 16.55 -12.49
N ALA A 518 -24.33 16.85 -13.35
CA ALA A 518 -23.00 17.35 -12.97
C ALA A 518 -22.96 18.83 -13.30
N ASN A 519 -22.92 19.68 -12.28
CA ASN A 519 -23.07 21.12 -12.42
C ASN A 519 -21.70 21.77 -12.55
N PHE A 520 -21.51 22.55 -13.63
CA PHE A 520 -20.31 23.33 -13.91
C PHE A 520 -20.69 24.78 -14.09
N ALA A 521 -20.27 25.64 -13.15
CA ALA A 521 -20.48 27.08 -13.23
C ALA A 521 -19.33 27.75 -13.99
N SER A 522 -19.61 28.83 -14.69
CA SER A 522 -18.56 29.66 -15.28
C SER A 522 -17.61 30.18 -14.19
N SER A 523 -16.34 30.16 -14.50
CA SER A 523 -15.28 30.68 -13.63
C SER A 523 -14.61 31.84 -14.34
N ALA A 524 -14.44 32.96 -13.66
CA ALA A 524 -13.65 34.04 -14.20
C ALA A 524 -12.24 33.52 -14.49
N GLN A 525 -11.67 33.94 -15.62
CA GLN A 525 -10.31 33.60 -15.97
C GLN A 525 -9.41 34.83 -15.84
N TYR A 526 -8.19 34.60 -15.40
CA TYR A 526 -7.20 35.63 -15.19
C TYR A 526 -5.88 35.27 -15.87
N THR A 527 -5.21 36.31 -16.36
CA THR A 527 -3.91 36.16 -17.03
C THR A 527 -2.77 36.30 -16.03
N LEU A 528 -1.84 35.36 -16.05
CA LEU A 528 -0.54 35.47 -15.37
C LEU A 528 0.53 35.79 -16.39
N THR A 529 1.06 37.01 -16.32
CA THR A 529 2.20 37.44 -17.13
C THR A 529 3.48 37.24 -16.33
N VAL A 530 4.42 36.50 -16.87
CA VAL A 530 5.74 36.27 -16.28
C VAL A 530 6.81 37.00 -17.09
N ASN A 531 7.42 37.98 -16.47
CA ASN A 531 8.59 38.67 -17.02
C ASN A 531 9.85 38.01 -16.44
N VAL A 532 10.89 37.91 -17.28
CA VAL A 532 12.19 37.41 -16.84
C VAL A 532 13.24 38.48 -17.08
N VAL A 533 13.97 38.87 -16.05
CA VAL A 533 15.09 39.77 -16.07
C VAL A 533 16.37 38.98 -15.77
N GLY A 534 17.36 39.08 -16.63
CA GLY A 534 18.58 38.27 -16.56
C GLY A 534 18.44 36.94 -17.29
N SER A 535 19.31 35.96 -16.97
CA SER A 535 19.38 34.69 -17.68
C SER A 535 18.82 33.55 -16.86
N GLY A 536 17.61 33.13 -17.19
CA GLY A 536 16.88 32.06 -16.53
C GLY A 536 15.49 31.85 -17.12
N SER A 537 14.72 31.00 -16.52
CA SER A 537 13.31 30.69 -16.88
C SER A 537 12.46 30.45 -15.64
N VAL A 538 11.14 30.50 -15.80
CA VAL A 538 10.19 30.16 -14.74
C VAL A 538 9.28 29.04 -15.25
N LEU A 539 9.27 27.93 -14.55
CA LEU A 539 8.31 26.86 -14.78
C LEU A 539 7.06 27.14 -13.94
N LEU A 540 5.92 27.12 -14.61
CA LEU A 540 4.60 27.31 -14.00
C LEU A 540 3.94 25.94 -13.80
N ASN A 541 3.29 25.74 -12.65
CA ASN A 541 2.48 24.57 -12.40
C ASN A 541 1.16 24.99 -11.70
N PRO A 542 -0.03 24.65 -12.29
CA PRO A 542 -0.19 23.89 -13.54
C PRO A 542 0.37 24.64 -14.76
N VAL A 543 0.95 23.88 -15.69
CA VAL A 543 1.41 24.42 -16.99
C VAL A 543 0.20 24.87 -17.79
N ASN A 544 0.20 26.13 -18.22
CA ASN A 544 -0.86 26.68 -19.06
C ASN A 544 -0.28 27.80 -19.95
N THR A 545 -1.08 28.28 -20.90
CA THR A 545 -0.77 29.40 -21.82
C THR A 545 -0.76 30.77 -21.11
N GLY A 546 -0.77 30.79 -19.78
CA GLY A 546 -0.83 32.01 -18.97
C GLY A 546 -2.23 32.43 -18.56
N ILE A 547 -3.29 31.68 -18.93
CA ILE A 547 -4.68 31.93 -18.53
C ILE A 547 -5.12 30.89 -17.52
N TYR A 548 -5.58 31.31 -16.35
CA TYR A 548 -5.96 30.44 -15.25
C TYR A 548 -7.36 30.79 -14.73
N ASP A 549 -8.10 29.78 -14.29
CA ASP A 549 -9.37 29.99 -13.63
C ASP A 549 -9.19 30.70 -12.29
N ALA A 550 -10.19 31.49 -11.89
CA ALA A 550 -10.20 32.19 -10.60
C ALA A 550 -9.97 31.22 -9.43
N GLY A 551 -9.07 31.61 -8.54
CA GLY A 551 -8.68 30.82 -7.37
C GLY A 551 -7.63 29.74 -7.64
N THR A 552 -7.15 29.59 -8.88
CA THR A 552 -6.03 28.67 -9.19
C THR A 552 -4.78 29.13 -8.47
N ILE A 553 -4.13 28.20 -7.74
CA ILE A 553 -2.82 28.43 -7.14
C ILE A 553 -1.78 27.95 -8.14
N VAL A 554 -0.95 28.87 -8.61
CA VAL A 554 0.14 28.59 -9.55
C VAL A 554 1.46 28.57 -8.80
N SER A 555 2.18 27.48 -8.88
CA SER A 555 3.55 27.37 -8.38
C SER A 555 4.52 27.95 -9.41
N LEU A 556 5.44 28.75 -8.91
CA LEU A 556 6.47 29.47 -9.68
C LEU A 556 7.82 28.83 -9.31
N ASN A 557 8.46 28.17 -10.26
CA ASN A 557 9.80 27.59 -10.05
C ASN A 557 10.79 28.24 -11.00
N ALA A 558 11.60 29.15 -10.45
CA ALA A 558 12.64 29.85 -11.21
C ALA A 558 13.86 28.96 -11.39
N ILE A 559 14.33 28.84 -12.63
CA ILE A 559 15.52 28.06 -13.02
C ILE A 559 16.53 29.03 -13.64
N ALA A 560 17.64 29.26 -12.93
CA ALA A 560 18.72 30.06 -13.43
C ALA A 560 19.54 29.28 -14.47
N ASN A 561 19.93 29.92 -15.56
CA ASN A 561 20.89 29.37 -16.48
C ASN A 561 22.30 29.38 -15.88
N THR A 562 23.20 28.55 -16.43
CA THR A 562 24.60 28.45 -16.00
C THR A 562 25.27 29.83 -15.90
N GLY A 563 25.91 30.10 -14.77
CA GLY A 563 26.55 31.36 -14.46
C GLY A 563 25.61 32.45 -13.92
N ASN A 564 24.37 32.13 -13.61
CA ASN A 564 23.41 33.03 -12.97
C ASN A 564 22.79 32.42 -11.74
N LEU A 565 22.21 33.25 -10.88
CA LEU A 565 21.42 32.85 -9.71
C LEU A 565 20.05 33.52 -9.77
N PHE A 566 19.02 32.81 -9.30
CA PHE A 566 17.73 33.44 -9.03
C PHE A 566 17.87 34.40 -7.85
N SER A 567 17.42 35.64 -8.02
CA SER A 567 17.47 36.67 -7.02
C SER A 567 16.14 36.75 -6.25
N ASP A 568 15.08 37.11 -6.95
CA ASP A 568 13.76 37.28 -6.34
C ASP A 568 12.64 37.24 -7.39
N TYR A 569 11.41 37.13 -6.86
CA TYR A 569 10.19 37.49 -7.57
C TYR A 569 9.72 38.85 -7.10
N SER A 570 9.28 39.69 -8.04
CA SER A 570 8.64 40.99 -7.78
C SER A 570 7.32 41.14 -8.53
N GLY A 571 6.55 42.19 -8.20
CA GLY A 571 5.23 42.45 -8.75
C GLY A 571 4.11 41.82 -7.89
N ALA A 572 3.24 40.99 -8.44
CA ALA A 572 2.14 40.39 -7.70
C ALA A 572 2.57 39.34 -6.65
N VAL A 573 3.81 38.90 -6.71
CA VAL A 573 4.50 38.13 -5.67
C VAL A 573 5.80 38.86 -5.35
N ILE A 574 6.08 39.08 -4.08
CA ILE A 574 7.35 39.59 -3.58
C ILE A 574 7.96 38.49 -2.71
N SER A 575 8.92 37.74 -3.27
CA SER A 575 9.50 36.58 -2.58
C SER A 575 10.88 36.28 -3.10
N GLY A 576 11.83 36.09 -2.19
CA GLY A 576 13.13 35.47 -2.51
C GLY A 576 13.10 33.94 -2.40
N THR A 577 11.99 33.30 -2.03
CA THR A 577 11.87 31.83 -1.97
C THR A 577 11.56 31.26 -3.33
N ASN A 578 12.18 30.13 -3.65
CA ASN A 578 11.98 29.39 -4.88
C ASN A 578 11.91 27.88 -4.58
N PRO A 579 10.82 27.17 -4.92
CA PRO A 579 9.63 27.68 -5.60
C PRO A 579 8.74 28.59 -4.70
N SER A 580 7.94 29.43 -5.34
CA SER A 580 6.91 30.26 -4.69
C SER A 580 5.54 29.97 -5.28
N THR A 581 4.46 30.53 -4.73
CA THR A 581 3.10 30.34 -5.25
C THR A 581 2.36 31.66 -5.38
N ILE A 582 1.41 31.70 -6.33
CA ILE A 582 0.52 32.83 -6.54
C ILE A 582 -0.91 32.33 -6.75
N THR A 583 -1.89 32.98 -6.08
CA THR A 583 -3.32 32.71 -6.29
C THR A 583 -3.87 33.65 -7.35
N MET A 584 -4.57 33.11 -8.33
CA MET A 584 -5.18 33.86 -9.43
C MET A 584 -6.57 34.39 -9.01
N ASP A 585 -6.59 35.55 -8.37
CA ASP A 585 -7.80 36.28 -7.95
C ASP A 585 -8.05 37.55 -8.83
N GLY A 586 -7.23 37.73 -9.85
CA GLY A 586 -7.23 38.81 -10.84
C GLY A 586 -6.09 38.60 -11.84
N ASN A 587 -6.01 39.44 -12.86
CA ASN A 587 -4.83 39.45 -13.75
C ASN A 587 -3.59 39.80 -12.94
N LYS A 588 -2.55 39.00 -13.07
CA LYS A 588 -1.31 39.15 -12.31
C LYS A 588 -0.12 39.30 -13.24
N THR A 589 0.85 40.12 -12.82
CA THR A 589 2.16 40.19 -13.44
C THR A 589 3.22 39.97 -12.38
N ILE A 590 4.15 39.07 -12.65
CA ILE A 590 5.34 38.85 -11.85
C ILE A 590 6.57 39.06 -12.68
N THR A 591 7.67 39.42 -12.05
CA THR A 591 9.02 39.48 -12.65
C THR A 591 9.92 38.57 -11.83
N ALA A 592 10.55 37.60 -12.48
CA ALA A 592 11.62 36.78 -11.92
C ALA A 592 12.96 37.38 -12.32
N THR A 593 13.79 37.73 -11.35
CA THR A 593 15.10 38.35 -11.55
C THR A 593 16.21 37.32 -11.40
N PHE A 594 17.10 37.24 -12.36
CA PHE A 594 18.32 36.43 -12.34
C PHE A 594 19.54 37.33 -12.47
N ALA A 595 20.47 37.21 -11.54
CA ALA A 595 21.71 37.98 -11.57
C ALA A 595 22.89 37.09 -11.96
N PRO A 596 23.85 37.60 -12.74
CA PRO A 596 25.08 36.85 -13.04
C PRO A 596 25.87 36.61 -11.75
N ILE A 597 26.49 35.42 -11.64
CA ILE A 597 27.42 35.11 -10.55
C ILE A 597 28.69 35.93 -10.82
N VAL A 598 28.83 37.04 -10.07
CA VAL A 598 30.10 37.83 -10.10
C VAL A 598 30.92 37.39 -8.90
N ALA A 599 32.13 36.90 -9.14
CA ALA A 599 33.07 36.42 -8.11
C ALA A 599 33.32 37.46 -6.99
N SER A 600 33.14 38.77 -7.26
CA SER A 600 33.24 39.84 -6.26
C SER A 600 32.11 39.90 -5.26
N ASP A 601 30.99 39.18 -5.45
CA ASP A 601 29.82 39.24 -4.56
C ASP A 601 29.90 38.19 -3.45
N TRP A 602 30.91 37.37 -3.43
CA TRP A 602 31.11 36.30 -2.48
C TRP A 602 32.36 36.52 -1.64
N ASN A 603 32.27 36.21 -0.35
CA ASN A 603 33.41 36.04 0.55
C ASN A 603 33.79 34.58 0.61
N THR A 604 35.02 34.26 0.23
CA THR A 604 35.57 32.91 0.32
C THR A 604 36.27 32.71 1.65
N ILE A 605 35.98 31.59 2.33
CA ILE A 605 36.65 31.15 3.55
C ILE A 605 37.16 29.72 3.30
N GLN A 606 38.48 29.55 3.29
CA GLN A 606 39.13 28.26 3.06
C GLN A 606 38.97 27.34 4.27
N ALA A 607 38.66 26.06 4.04
CA ALA A 607 38.38 25.08 5.09
C ALA A 607 39.60 24.84 5.97
N GLU A 608 40.78 24.79 5.39
CA GLU A 608 42.04 24.57 6.10
C GLU A 608 42.42 25.72 7.07
N THR A 609 41.76 26.89 6.98
CA THR A 609 41.95 28.00 7.94
C THR A 609 41.14 27.84 9.22
N GLY A 610 40.30 26.82 9.28
CA GLY A 610 39.38 26.55 10.38
C GLY A 610 40.08 25.84 11.56
N THR A 611 39.35 25.80 12.67
CA THR A 611 39.76 24.98 13.83
C THR A 611 39.35 23.53 13.59
N LEU A 612 40.30 22.61 13.52
CA LEU A 612 40.10 21.20 13.24
C LEU A 612 40.01 20.38 14.52
N VAL A 613 39.11 19.41 14.56
CA VAL A 613 39.01 18.37 15.57
C VAL A 613 38.90 17.05 14.83
N ASN A 614 39.83 16.12 15.07
CA ASN A 614 39.84 14.80 14.42
C ASN A 614 39.72 14.86 12.89
N ALA A 615 40.19 15.93 12.27
CA ALA A 615 40.26 16.17 10.85
C ALA A 615 41.66 16.67 10.48
N THR A 616 42.10 16.47 9.24
CA THR A 616 43.46 16.80 8.79
C THR A 616 43.41 17.59 7.50
N VAL A 617 44.37 18.51 7.34
CA VAL A 617 44.58 19.19 6.05
C VAL A 617 45.45 18.29 5.16
N LYS A 618 44.97 18.11 3.92
CA LYS A 618 45.67 17.33 2.89
C LYS A 618 45.85 18.11 1.60
N THR A 619 46.81 17.65 0.75
CA THR A 619 47.18 18.30 -0.50
C THR A 619 47.38 17.29 -1.64
N ASP A 620 46.91 16.06 -1.47
CA ASP A 620 47.09 14.94 -2.39
C ASP A 620 45.99 14.87 -3.49
N HIS A 621 45.00 15.74 -3.42
CA HIS A 621 43.97 15.91 -4.45
C HIS A 621 43.87 17.37 -4.84
N ALA A 622 42.96 17.73 -5.79
CA ALA A 622 42.70 19.14 -6.16
C ALA A 622 42.22 19.94 -4.95
N TYR A 623 42.62 21.18 -4.80
CA TYR A 623 42.18 22.12 -3.78
C TYR A 623 42.34 23.56 -4.21
N THR A 624 41.68 24.46 -3.46
CA THR A 624 41.95 25.88 -3.49
C THR A 624 42.61 26.31 -2.20
N GLY A 625 43.34 27.45 -2.13
CA GLY A 625 44.07 27.85 -0.94
C GLY A 625 45.36 27.04 -0.72
N THR A 626 45.59 26.51 0.48
CA THR A 626 46.79 25.76 0.88
C THR A 626 46.53 24.27 1.13
N GLY A 627 45.31 23.80 0.91
CA GLY A 627 44.91 22.40 1.08
C GLY A 627 43.40 22.26 1.19
N TYR A 628 42.92 21.08 1.44
CA TYR A 628 41.54 20.77 1.77
C TYR A 628 41.46 20.02 3.10
N VAL A 629 40.31 20.04 3.77
CA VAL A 629 40.06 19.30 5.00
C VAL A 629 39.53 17.91 4.71
N ASP A 630 40.25 16.90 5.14
CA ASP A 630 39.81 15.49 5.16
C ASP A 630 39.28 15.15 6.53
N PHE A 631 38.00 14.74 6.61
CA PHE A 631 37.42 14.22 7.84
C PHE A 631 37.86 12.77 8.01
N THR A 632 38.80 12.54 8.91
CA THR A 632 39.38 11.19 9.10
C THR A 632 38.35 10.14 9.48
N ASN A 633 38.37 9.00 8.78
CA ASN A 633 37.38 7.91 8.88
C ASN A 633 37.28 7.23 10.27
N ALA A 634 38.08 7.62 11.22
CA ALA A 634 38.21 6.93 12.52
C ALA A 634 37.38 7.56 13.66
N TYR A 635 36.78 8.73 13.45
CA TYR A 635 36.19 9.51 14.53
C TYR A 635 34.77 9.99 14.18
N THR A 636 33.86 9.81 15.11
CA THR A 636 32.44 10.29 14.97
C THR A 636 32.30 11.79 15.19
N ASP A 637 33.31 12.46 15.74
CA ASP A 637 33.33 13.87 16.10
C ASP A 637 34.23 14.72 15.17
N ALA A 638 34.71 14.16 14.08
CA ALA A 638 35.51 14.88 13.11
C ALA A 638 34.82 16.15 12.65
N SER A 639 35.46 17.29 12.77
CA SER A 639 34.85 18.58 12.45
C SER A 639 35.86 19.63 12.06
N VAL A 640 35.36 20.63 11.30
CA VAL A 640 36.06 21.90 11.08
C VAL A 640 35.12 23.05 11.46
N THR A 641 35.67 24.04 12.17
CA THR A 641 34.95 25.24 12.57
C THR A 641 35.55 26.46 11.87
N LEU A 642 34.77 27.14 11.02
CA LEU A 642 35.14 28.37 10.35
C LEU A 642 34.54 29.58 11.07
N ASN A 643 35.25 30.69 11.04
CA ASN A 643 34.75 31.97 11.55
C ASN A 643 34.36 32.87 10.36
N ALA A 644 33.07 33.19 10.28
CA ALA A 644 32.53 34.08 9.25
C ALA A 644 32.11 35.41 9.88
N THR A 645 32.61 36.52 9.37
CA THR A 645 32.21 37.85 9.81
C THR A 645 31.31 38.49 8.74
N VAL A 646 30.11 38.92 9.15
CA VAL A 646 29.18 39.64 8.28
C VAL A 646 28.81 41.00 8.88
N ALA A 647 28.61 42.02 8.03
CA ALA A 647 28.35 43.37 8.49
C ALA A 647 26.92 43.56 9.05
N VAL A 648 25.96 42.79 8.53
CA VAL A 648 24.53 42.92 8.85
C VAL A 648 23.99 41.55 9.22
N ALA A 649 23.18 41.45 10.27
CA ALA A 649 22.47 40.22 10.60
C ALA A 649 21.42 39.89 9.54
N GLY A 650 21.30 38.60 9.16
CA GLY A 650 20.31 38.17 8.16
C GLY A 650 20.58 36.78 7.63
N CYS A 651 19.84 36.44 6.60
CA CYS A 651 19.94 35.15 5.89
C CYS A 651 20.94 35.25 4.74
N TYR A 652 21.95 34.44 4.73
CA TYR A 652 23.02 34.44 3.72
C TYR A 652 22.99 33.16 2.89
N ASP A 653 23.12 33.29 1.57
CA ASP A 653 23.44 32.18 0.69
C ASP A 653 24.87 31.74 0.94
N VAL A 654 25.08 30.45 1.14
CA VAL A 654 26.39 29.86 1.38
C VAL A 654 26.55 28.64 0.48
N ASN A 655 27.62 28.62 -0.31
CA ASN A 655 28.03 27.46 -1.10
C ASN A 655 29.12 26.71 -0.37
N ILE A 656 28.93 25.43 -0.13
CA ILE A 656 29.89 24.54 0.53
C ILE A 656 30.57 23.71 -0.55
N TYR A 657 31.86 23.96 -0.82
CA TYR A 657 32.61 23.26 -1.88
C TYR A 657 33.25 21.99 -1.33
N TYR A 658 33.00 20.87 -2.02
CA TYR A 658 33.46 19.56 -1.59
C TYR A 658 33.77 18.64 -2.78
N ALA A 659 34.61 17.62 -2.55
CA ALA A 659 34.86 16.54 -3.48
C ALA A 659 34.66 15.19 -2.82
N SER A 660 34.09 14.22 -3.54
CA SER A 660 33.86 12.85 -3.04
C SER A 660 33.66 11.86 -4.19
N ILE A 661 33.85 10.60 -3.94
CA ILE A 661 33.49 9.47 -4.83
C ILE A 661 32.25 8.72 -4.33
N GLU A 662 31.63 9.19 -3.28
CA GLU A 662 30.41 8.64 -2.66
C GLU A 662 29.53 9.80 -2.18
N ASP A 663 28.23 9.56 -2.01
CA ASP A 663 27.33 10.52 -1.38
C ASP A 663 27.70 10.66 0.10
N ARG A 664 28.16 11.84 0.52
CA ARG A 664 28.64 12.09 1.89
C ARG A 664 28.03 13.36 2.46
N PRO A 665 26.84 13.30 3.09
CA PRO A 665 26.20 14.48 3.66
C PRO A 665 27.05 15.10 4.78
N MET A 666 26.80 16.37 5.07
CA MET A 666 27.43 17.12 6.18
C MET A 666 26.41 17.71 7.11
N ASN A 667 26.73 17.86 8.38
CA ASN A 667 25.95 18.68 9.30
C ASN A 667 26.58 20.06 9.39
N VAL A 668 25.77 21.11 9.35
CA VAL A 668 26.19 22.51 9.45
C VAL A 668 25.57 23.11 10.70
N TYR A 669 26.44 23.55 11.62
CA TYR A 669 26.04 24.24 12.82
C TYR A 669 26.43 25.72 12.72
N VAL A 670 25.50 26.62 13.10
CA VAL A 670 25.77 28.06 13.21
C VAL A 670 25.67 28.44 14.68
N ASN A 671 26.74 29.01 15.22
CA ASN A 671 26.81 29.45 16.62
C ASN A 671 26.35 28.33 17.60
N GLY A 672 26.72 27.06 17.32
CA GLY A 672 26.42 25.90 18.14
C GLY A 672 25.06 25.25 17.86
N VAL A 673 24.20 25.82 17.03
CA VAL A 673 22.88 25.28 16.68
C VAL A 673 22.97 24.56 15.33
N LEU A 674 22.46 23.32 15.23
CA LEU A 674 22.35 22.60 13.96
C LEU A 674 21.38 23.36 13.04
N TRP A 675 21.90 23.81 11.92
CA TRP A 675 21.15 24.68 10.99
C TRP A 675 20.76 23.99 9.68
N ALA A 676 21.63 23.13 9.15
CA ALA A 676 21.39 22.46 7.89
C ALA A 676 22.09 21.10 7.86
N ASN A 677 21.56 20.21 7.04
CA ASN A 677 22.17 18.92 6.72
C ASN A 677 22.13 18.74 5.17
N PRO A 678 23.04 19.44 4.44
CA PRO A 678 23.07 19.31 2.98
C PRO A 678 23.51 17.91 2.58
N SER A 679 22.80 17.34 1.62
CA SER A 679 23.29 16.20 0.86
C SER A 679 24.47 16.67 0.02
N CYS A 680 25.59 15.97 0.06
CA CYS A 680 26.74 16.21 -0.78
C CYS A 680 26.85 15.01 -1.74
N PRO A 681 26.07 15.03 -2.86
CA PRO A 681 26.07 13.93 -3.80
C PRO A 681 27.44 13.76 -4.47
N ASN A 682 27.73 12.53 -4.86
CA ASN A 682 28.99 12.15 -5.48
C ASN A 682 29.30 12.95 -6.78
N PRO A 683 30.33 13.81 -6.82
CA PRO A 683 30.76 14.48 -8.05
C PRO A 683 31.59 13.59 -8.98
N GLY A 684 31.85 12.33 -8.61
CA GLY A 684 32.54 11.36 -9.46
C GLY A 684 34.05 11.27 -9.26
N SER A 685 34.67 12.18 -8.53
CA SER A 685 36.13 12.25 -8.36
C SER A 685 36.49 13.09 -7.16
N TYR A 686 37.63 12.82 -6.54
CA TYR A 686 38.28 13.73 -5.58
C TYR A 686 39.01 14.91 -6.25
N GLU A 687 39.14 14.90 -7.59
CA GLU A 687 39.74 15.98 -8.37
C GLU A 687 38.70 16.98 -8.89
N THR A 688 37.42 16.73 -8.69
CA THR A 688 36.32 17.56 -9.14
C THR A 688 35.50 18.06 -7.98
N TYR A 689 35.44 19.39 -7.79
CA TYR A 689 34.61 19.98 -6.74
C TYR A 689 33.20 20.26 -7.23
N ALA A 690 32.22 19.80 -6.45
CA ALA A 690 30.84 20.28 -6.48
C ALA A 690 30.60 21.26 -5.34
N TYR A 691 29.44 21.88 -5.31
CA TYR A 691 29.03 22.66 -4.14
C TYR A 691 27.62 22.30 -3.70
N ALA A 692 27.40 22.35 -2.39
CA ALA A 692 26.10 22.20 -1.77
C ALA A 692 25.61 23.57 -1.29
N PRO A 693 24.54 24.16 -1.88
CA PRO A 693 24.01 25.43 -1.44
C PRO A 693 23.21 25.27 -0.15
N VAL A 694 23.42 26.17 0.80
CA VAL A 694 22.63 26.29 2.04
C VAL A 694 22.30 27.74 2.30
N ILE A 695 21.26 27.98 3.13
CA ILE A 695 20.92 29.31 3.63
C ILE A 695 21.21 29.31 5.12
N LEU A 696 22.08 30.21 5.58
CA LEU A 696 22.44 30.32 7.00
C LEU A 696 21.98 31.66 7.56
N SER A 697 21.44 31.65 8.79
CA SER A 697 21.19 32.89 9.55
C SER A 697 22.45 33.27 10.32
N LEU A 698 22.99 34.41 9.98
CA LEU A 698 24.20 34.94 10.61
C LEU A 698 23.91 36.24 11.36
N ASN A 699 24.49 36.35 12.55
CA ASN A 699 24.43 37.60 13.34
C ASN A 699 25.45 38.62 12.79
N ALA A 700 25.17 39.91 12.95
CA ALA A 700 26.17 40.93 12.66
C ALA A 700 27.44 40.68 13.52
N GLY A 701 28.60 40.79 12.91
CA GLY A 701 29.86 40.42 13.52
C GLY A 701 30.29 38.98 13.21
N SER A 702 31.12 38.39 14.10
CA SER A 702 31.70 37.04 13.91
C SER A 702 30.68 35.94 14.22
N ASN A 703 30.58 34.93 13.36
CA ASN A 703 29.79 33.73 13.50
C ASN A 703 30.67 32.50 13.41
N SER A 704 30.43 31.52 14.29
CA SER A 704 31.06 30.21 14.24
C SER A 704 30.22 29.28 13.37
N ILE A 705 30.79 28.77 12.26
CA ILE A 705 30.14 27.81 11.37
C ILE A 705 30.94 26.49 11.47
N LYS A 706 30.33 25.47 12.10
CA LYS A 706 30.96 24.17 12.29
C LYS A 706 30.37 23.16 11.32
N PHE A 707 31.23 22.41 10.65
CA PHE A 707 30.90 21.31 9.75
C PHE A 707 31.34 19.99 10.36
N THR A 708 30.47 18.97 10.29
CA THR A 708 30.80 17.60 10.73
C THR A 708 30.28 16.60 9.70
N GLY A 709 30.93 15.46 9.54
CA GLY A 709 30.36 14.30 8.88
C GLY A 709 29.25 13.67 9.75
N PRO A 710 28.23 13.03 9.20
CA PRO A 710 27.25 12.27 9.98
C PRO A 710 27.84 10.90 10.38
N GLY A 711 28.03 10.69 11.67
CA GLY A 711 28.40 9.39 12.24
C GLY A 711 29.79 8.89 11.86
N LEU A 712 29.96 7.58 11.72
CA LEU A 712 31.22 6.90 11.37
C LEU A 712 31.65 7.07 9.90
N ASN A 713 30.83 7.65 9.05
CA ASN A 713 31.18 8.01 7.67
C ASN A 713 31.92 9.33 7.69
N SER A 714 33.14 9.34 7.17
CA SER A 714 33.87 10.57 6.95
C SER A 714 33.05 11.51 6.06
N GLY A 715 33.05 12.81 6.36
CA GLY A 715 32.53 13.82 5.47
C GLY A 715 33.28 13.79 4.13
N PRO A 716 32.81 14.52 3.11
CA PRO A 716 33.54 14.69 1.86
C PRO A 716 34.85 15.47 2.09
N ASN A 717 35.77 15.44 1.14
CA ASN A 717 36.91 16.36 1.12
C ASN A 717 36.35 17.79 1.01
N PHE A 718 36.56 18.58 2.04
CA PHE A 718 35.98 19.92 2.19
C PHE A 718 37.03 20.99 1.88
N ASP A 719 36.77 21.78 0.83
CA ASP A 719 37.73 22.76 0.33
C ASP A 719 37.49 24.17 0.92
N ARG A 720 36.28 24.70 0.74
CA ARG A 720 35.94 26.06 1.17
C ARG A 720 34.44 26.27 1.29
N ILE A 721 34.08 27.39 1.87
CA ILE A 721 32.74 27.99 1.73
C ILE A 721 32.84 29.33 1.02
N GLU A 722 31.78 29.67 0.29
CA GLU A 722 31.58 30.99 -0.24
C GLU A 722 30.29 31.57 0.32
N ILE A 723 30.36 32.72 0.97
CA ILE A 723 29.22 33.40 1.61
C ILE A 723 28.91 34.65 0.79
N LYS A 724 27.66 34.84 0.38
CA LYS A 724 27.23 36.05 -0.31
C LYS A 724 27.40 37.26 0.58
N LYS A 725 27.91 38.38 0.05
CA LYS A 725 28.25 39.58 0.84
C LYS A 725 27.05 40.33 1.41
N VAL A 726 25.89 40.15 0.80
CA VAL A 726 24.61 40.76 1.24
C VAL A 726 23.61 39.70 1.66
N PRO A 727 22.84 39.93 2.77
CA PRO A 727 21.82 39.02 3.17
C PRO A 727 20.67 39.00 2.17
N ARG A 728 19.95 37.89 2.10
CA ARG A 728 18.70 37.78 1.35
C ARG A 728 17.63 38.63 2.00
N THR A 729 16.71 39.14 1.18
CA THR A 729 15.46 39.74 1.69
C THR A 729 14.51 38.64 2.13
N GLY A 730 14.20 38.53 3.43
CA GLY A 730 13.27 37.54 4.01
C GLY A 730 13.80 36.94 5.32
N ASN A 731 12.90 36.36 6.08
CA ASN A 731 13.27 35.62 7.28
C ASN A 731 13.77 34.21 6.91
N CYS A 732 14.88 33.77 7.45
CA CYS A 732 15.23 32.36 7.52
C CYS A 732 14.91 31.81 8.91
N SER A 733 14.15 30.74 8.95
CA SER A 733 14.06 29.92 10.15
C SER A 733 14.91 28.67 9.89
N PRO A 734 15.59 28.09 10.91
CA PRO A 734 16.12 26.76 10.76
C PRO A 734 14.97 25.88 10.28
N PRO A 735 15.19 24.96 9.34
CA PRO A 735 14.17 23.98 9.04
C PRO A 735 13.78 23.35 10.36
N THR A 736 12.48 23.20 10.63
CA THR A 736 11.96 22.35 11.70
C THR A 736 12.42 20.93 11.36
N ILE A 737 13.62 20.61 11.73
CA ILE A 737 14.11 19.25 11.72
C ILE A 737 13.30 18.60 12.84
N ALA A 738 12.22 17.91 12.49
CA ALA A 738 11.69 16.87 13.36
C ALA A 738 12.95 16.06 13.73
N ALA A 739 13.25 15.97 15.01
CA ALA A 739 14.36 15.16 15.48
C ALA A 739 14.04 13.72 15.05
N VAL A 740 14.45 13.37 13.87
CA VAL A 740 14.69 11.99 13.50
C VAL A 740 15.90 11.64 14.37
N ALA A 741 15.65 10.89 15.42
CA ALA A 741 16.74 10.24 16.12
C ALA A 741 17.60 9.61 15.03
N PRO A 742 18.91 9.88 14.98
CA PRO A 742 19.76 9.34 13.94
C PRO A 742 19.61 7.82 14.02
N VAL A 743 19.08 7.20 12.99
CA VAL A 743 19.17 5.75 12.79
C VAL A 743 20.63 5.52 12.46
N TYR A 744 21.44 5.32 13.51
CA TYR A 744 22.80 4.85 13.33
C TYR A 744 22.69 3.43 12.79
N ASP A 745 23.23 3.19 11.62
CA ASP A 745 23.53 1.82 11.20
C ASP A 745 24.49 1.21 12.22
N LEU A 746 23.95 0.38 13.12
CA LEU A 746 24.74 -0.29 14.16
C LEU A 746 25.81 -1.20 13.58
N ILE A 747 25.62 -1.65 12.33
CA ILE A 747 26.53 -2.52 11.59
C ILE A 747 26.80 -1.90 10.23
N GLN A 748 28.05 -1.71 9.85
CA GLN A 748 28.46 -1.20 8.54
C GLN A 748 29.54 -2.06 7.92
N ASN A 749 29.56 -2.18 6.60
CA ASN A 749 30.60 -2.86 5.83
C ASN A 749 30.80 -4.34 6.24
N LEU A 750 29.73 -5.08 6.47
CA LEU A 750 29.79 -6.52 6.77
C LEU A 750 30.39 -7.28 5.58
N CYS A 751 31.53 -7.93 5.79
CA CYS A 751 32.24 -8.69 4.78
C CYS A 751 32.77 -10.01 5.33
N LEU A 752 32.94 -11.01 4.46
CA LEU A 752 33.56 -12.30 4.78
C LEU A 752 34.73 -12.57 3.81
N SER A 753 35.91 -12.90 4.36
CA SER A 753 37.07 -13.24 3.54
C SER A 753 37.90 -14.38 4.20
N PRO A 754 38.18 -15.46 3.45
CA PRO A 754 37.76 -15.76 2.08
C PRO A 754 36.27 -16.15 1.98
N ASN A 755 35.67 -15.86 0.85
CA ASN A 755 34.34 -16.33 0.47
C ASN A 755 34.30 -16.50 -1.06
N PRO A 756 34.32 -17.71 -1.64
CA PRO A 756 34.05 -19.03 -1.01
C PRO A 756 35.04 -19.49 0.05
N VAL A 757 34.52 -20.12 1.10
CA VAL A 757 35.27 -20.57 2.27
C VAL A 757 35.57 -22.08 2.20
N ASP A 758 36.77 -22.48 2.60
CA ASP A 758 37.16 -23.88 2.69
C ASP A 758 36.90 -24.46 4.09
N GLN A 759 37.52 -23.94 5.13
CA GLN A 759 37.28 -24.36 6.52
C GLN A 759 36.87 -23.18 7.41
N THR A 760 37.61 -22.09 7.35
CA THR A 760 37.36 -20.89 8.16
C THR A 760 37.24 -19.64 7.30
N THR A 761 36.45 -18.69 7.75
CA THR A 761 36.35 -17.35 7.14
C THR A 761 36.44 -16.30 8.24
N THR A 762 36.82 -15.10 7.86
CA THR A 762 36.88 -13.97 8.77
C THR A 762 35.77 -13.00 8.42
N MET A 763 34.89 -12.73 9.37
CA MET A 763 33.88 -11.70 9.31
C MET A 763 34.45 -10.36 9.76
N THR A 764 34.35 -9.35 8.93
CA THR A 764 34.78 -7.96 9.25
C THR A 764 33.58 -7.03 9.08
N PHE A 765 33.47 -6.05 9.97
CA PHE A 765 32.46 -4.98 9.91
C PHE A 765 32.84 -3.85 10.86
N LYS A 766 32.14 -2.71 10.74
CA LYS A 766 32.26 -1.61 11.74
C LYS A 766 30.99 -1.61 12.58
N ALA A 767 31.14 -1.51 13.91
CA ALA A 767 30.04 -1.31 14.84
C ALA A 767 30.05 0.12 15.39
N SER A 768 28.87 0.69 15.58
CA SER A 768 28.68 2.02 16.15
C SER A 768 28.43 2.01 17.66
N THR A 769 28.27 0.84 18.27
CA THR A 769 28.04 0.65 19.71
C THR A 769 28.93 -0.47 20.28
N ASN A 770 29.16 -0.44 21.60
CA ASN A 770 29.75 -1.55 22.31
C ASN A 770 28.66 -2.48 22.80
N GLU A 771 28.20 -3.37 21.95
CA GLU A 771 27.11 -4.31 22.25
C GLU A 771 27.50 -5.74 21.90
N LYS A 772 26.70 -6.68 22.41
CA LYS A 772 26.79 -8.07 21.96
C LYS A 772 26.02 -8.23 20.66
N GLY A 773 26.64 -8.88 19.69
CA GLY A 773 25.93 -9.23 18.46
C GLY A 773 25.90 -10.74 18.27
N LYS A 774 24.86 -11.20 17.59
CA LYS A 774 24.62 -12.62 17.33
C LYS A 774 24.74 -12.91 15.84
N LEU A 775 25.62 -13.84 15.48
CA LEU A 775 25.70 -14.39 14.13
C LEU A 775 24.93 -15.71 14.08
N SER A 776 23.92 -15.78 13.25
CA SER A 776 23.15 -16.98 12.95
C SER A 776 23.37 -17.36 11.48
N VAL A 777 23.70 -18.62 11.20
CA VAL A 777 23.90 -19.12 9.82
C VAL A 777 22.83 -20.15 9.49
N PHE A 778 22.18 -19.94 8.35
CA PHE A 778 21.08 -20.77 7.86
C PHE A 778 21.47 -21.47 6.56
N ASN A 779 21.02 -22.69 6.36
CA ASN A 779 21.10 -23.34 5.05
C ASN A 779 20.02 -22.81 4.09
N LEU A 780 20.00 -23.24 2.84
CA LEU A 780 19.03 -22.79 1.84
C LEU A 780 17.57 -23.20 2.13
N THR A 781 17.36 -24.17 3.03
CA THR A 781 16.01 -24.54 3.49
C THR A 781 15.55 -23.72 4.70
N GLY A 782 16.32 -22.67 5.08
CA GLY A 782 16.01 -21.81 6.24
C GLY A 782 16.32 -22.42 7.60
N LYS A 783 16.91 -23.64 7.67
CA LYS A 783 17.26 -24.28 8.93
C LYS A 783 18.51 -23.63 9.50
N LEU A 784 18.45 -23.21 10.78
CA LEU A 784 19.59 -22.73 11.52
C LEU A 784 20.63 -23.87 11.68
N VAL A 785 21.87 -23.63 11.24
CA VAL A 785 22.96 -24.59 11.27
C VAL A 785 24.14 -24.16 12.16
N PHE A 786 24.21 -22.86 12.51
CA PHE A 786 25.22 -22.32 13.40
C PHE A 786 24.68 -21.05 14.05
N GLU A 787 25.02 -20.86 15.34
CA GLU A 787 24.71 -19.63 16.05
C GLU A 787 25.82 -19.34 17.07
N GLN A 788 26.27 -18.08 17.08
CA GLN A 788 27.30 -17.64 18.02
C GLN A 788 27.15 -16.16 18.36
N THR A 789 27.26 -15.84 19.64
CA THR A 789 27.27 -14.45 20.14
C THR A 789 28.71 -13.98 20.33
N TYR A 790 28.96 -12.74 19.93
CA TYR A 790 30.25 -12.08 20.04
C TYR A 790 30.10 -10.75 20.76
N ASP A 791 31.15 -10.36 21.50
CA ASP A 791 31.27 -8.99 22.01
C ASP A 791 31.91 -8.13 20.92
N PHE A 792 31.32 -6.98 20.65
CA PHE A 792 31.75 -6.02 19.64
C PHE A 792 32.17 -4.71 20.32
N ASN A 793 33.16 -4.08 19.72
CA ASN A 793 33.64 -2.76 20.13
C ASN A 793 33.28 -1.74 19.07
N ILE A 794 33.08 -0.49 19.48
CA ILE A 794 32.94 0.62 18.54
C ILE A 794 34.13 0.63 17.58
N GLY A 795 33.85 0.79 16.28
CA GLY A 795 34.84 0.77 15.23
C GLY A 795 34.95 -0.58 14.51
N ALA A 796 36.11 -0.88 13.97
CA ALA A 796 36.37 -2.10 13.19
C ALA A 796 36.37 -3.35 14.06
N ASN A 797 35.59 -4.34 13.69
CA ASN A 797 35.52 -5.64 14.33
C ASN A 797 35.96 -6.73 13.35
N GLN A 798 36.61 -7.76 13.88
CA GLN A 798 37.05 -8.92 13.12
C GLN A 798 36.81 -10.19 13.95
N LYS A 799 36.08 -11.16 13.39
CA LYS A 799 35.77 -12.44 14.05
C LYS A 799 35.97 -13.59 13.08
N THR A 800 36.65 -14.61 13.50
CA THR A 800 36.82 -15.84 12.70
C THR A 800 35.64 -16.77 12.92
N ILE A 801 35.12 -17.34 11.85
CA ILE A 801 34.02 -18.28 11.84
C ILE A 801 34.52 -19.60 11.30
N ASP A 802 34.36 -20.66 12.08
CA ASP A 802 34.73 -22.02 11.69
C ASP A 802 33.52 -22.70 11.03
N LEU A 803 33.69 -23.08 9.77
CA LEU A 803 32.69 -23.75 8.95
C LEU A 803 33.17 -25.15 8.52
N SER A 804 34.14 -25.69 9.20
CA SER A 804 34.74 -27.01 8.86
C SER A 804 33.73 -28.16 8.88
N LEU A 805 32.69 -28.06 9.72
CA LEU A 805 31.64 -29.05 9.87
C LEU A 805 30.48 -28.86 8.88
N PHE A 806 30.54 -27.86 8.01
CA PHE A 806 29.48 -27.57 7.05
C PHE A 806 29.69 -28.33 5.74
N ASN A 807 28.63 -28.85 5.17
CA ASN A 807 28.65 -29.43 3.83
C ASN A 807 28.92 -28.33 2.77
N SER A 808 29.49 -28.73 1.63
CA SER A 808 29.65 -27.81 0.51
C SER A 808 28.29 -27.27 0.07
N GLY A 809 28.18 -25.96 -0.15
CA GLY A 809 26.92 -25.32 -0.51
C GLY A 809 26.84 -23.85 -0.13
N MET A 810 25.66 -23.28 -0.34
CA MET A 810 25.35 -21.89 -0.01
C MET A 810 24.63 -21.80 1.33
N TYR A 811 24.98 -20.79 2.12
CA TYR A 811 24.39 -20.48 3.40
C TYR A 811 24.12 -18.97 3.48
N ILE A 812 23.23 -18.57 4.37
CA ILE A 812 22.95 -17.15 4.71
C ILE A 812 23.39 -16.92 6.16
N GLY A 813 24.37 -16.04 6.34
CA GLY A 813 24.74 -15.53 7.65
C GLY A 813 23.92 -14.27 7.98
N ARG A 814 23.37 -14.21 9.19
CA ARG A 814 22.69 -13.02 9.73
C ARG A 814 23.44 -12.55 10.96
N LEU A 815 23.97 -11.33 10.90
CA LEU A 815 24.57 -10.66 12.04
C LEU A 815 23.55 -9.68 12.63
N GLN A 816 23.15 -9.90 13.86
CA GLN A 816 22.26 -9.04 14.62
C GLN A 816 23.03 -8.31 15.72
N VAL A 817 22.85 -6.99 15.80
CA VAL A 817 23.35 -6.11 16.87
C VAL A 817 22.21 -5.20 17.31
N GLY A 818 21.75 -5.32 18.55
CA GLY A 818 20.50 -4.67 18.97
C GLY A 818 19.30 -5.12 18.10
N GLU A 819 18.58 -4.18 17.58
CA GLU A 819 17.44 -4.44 16.65
C GLU A 819 17.87 -4.53 15.19
N GLN A 820 19.10 -4.18 14.86
CA GLN A 820 19.58 -4.20 13.48
C GLN A 820 20.11 -5.58 13.08
N ILE A 821 19.73 -6.03 11.88
CA ILE A 821 20.17 -7.28 11.27
C ILE A 821 20.77 -6.98 9.90
N GLN A 822 21.99 -7.48 9.66
CA GLN A 822 22.55 -7.55 8.31
C GLN A 822 22.78 -8.99 7.88
N SER A 823 22.49 -9.27 6.61
CA SER A 823 22.66 -10.61 6.05
C SER A 823 23.82 -10.65 5.06
N ILE A 824 24.54 -11.77 5.05
CA ILE A 824 25.67 -12.00 4.15
C ILE A 824 25.62 -13.42 3.60
N LYS A 825 25.91 -13.55 2.31
CA LYS A 825 26.00 -14.86 1.64
C LYS A 825 27.33 -15.53 1.97
N ILE A 826 27.27 -16.82 2.36
CA ILE A 826 28.41 -17.66 2.66
C ILE A 826 28.43 -18.81 1.64
N MET A 827 29.52 -18.95 0.91
CA MET A 827 29.72 -20.05 -0.03
C MET A 827 30.77 -21.00 0.55
N LYS A 828 30.35 -22.19 0.99
CA LYS A 828 31.25 -23.27 1.47
C LYS A 828 31.66 -24.15 0.28
N LYS A 829 32.96 -24.35 0.10
CA LYS A 829 33.57 -25.25 -0.87
C LYS A 829 33.37 -26.72 -0.51
#